data_38758d17d00f6066e0488e287099237b
#
_entry.id   38758d17d00f6066e0488e287099237b
#
_cell.length_a   1.000
_cell.length_b   1.000
_cell.length_c   1.000
_cell.angle_alpha   90.00
_cell.angle_beta   90.00
_cell.angle_gamma   90.00
#
_symmetry.space_group_name_H-M   'P 1'
#
loop_
_entity.id
_entity.type
_entity.pdbx_description
1 polymer ?
#
loop_
_entity_poly.entity_id
_entity_poly.type
_entity_poly.pdbx_seq_one_letter_code
_entity_poly.pdbx_strand_id
1 'polypeptide(L)'
;MLNRRDLFKVAGAATVAAAVPAAGAAPSAKEAAKTAVKKYKGGVVAGPVLKGQNELKLSRTFELGKSVLNDAEVMNASHWGVYRVHVKGGKIERLDPVEFDKAPSLQLQAIAQQPYNAARIRYPMVRKSYLEKGYKAGGKGRGSEPFVRVTWDKALELVASELKRVREKYGPVSIYGGSYGWMSAGNLGSARNLMQRVLNLNGGFTGHYGDYSTGCAQVILPYVIGSNGVYEQQTAWEVLAEKCELLVMWGADPTVTNDIDWVTTIHENAEGMEMVKKAGVPVIAINPLKPDAAEYFGKNCEWIAPKPGTDVAMMIAMAHELETSGKVDREFIRKYTVGYDKFIAYVLGKADGVAKTPAWAEKICGVKADAIKRLAHLMREKRSMLMGGWGIQRAQHGEQVHWMMVVLAAMCGHIGQPGGGFGFSYHYSNGGAATSMAPALGGISANPKGGSEGLSWVGESLATIPLARFTDCFLNPGKTIDYNGKKITYPDIRLVFWSGGNPFAQQEDTNGLIKAWKRPETTIVCDTVWTASARFADIVLPACTSLERVDITSIGSYSNLGYVAMQQAIEPQYESHSDFWIYRELSKKMGFEKEFTEGLDEMGWIRRFYENAAKEAHVNGLEMPSFEEFWARGYVLFPVDQDARRYNYLGDFRRNPIVNPLGTESGKIEIFSKKIESYKYDDCPAHPTWMEPTEWLGAKMAEEYPFALLTSKSRYRLHSQLDSTASNLFANVEDREPVWIHPDAAKKLGLKSGDVAKVTSRRGSVLAGVIVTDRIRPDTVVIHHGGWYSPEELGEEGTLDVHGCDNVLTIDIPSSKLSCGNVANSTQVKIERWDDELEPIMAHVQPKTVRADD
;
A
#
# COMPACT_ATOMS: atom_id res chain seq x y z
N MET A 1 25.83 17.09 22.22
CA MET A 1 25.13 15.80 22.46
C MET A 1 23.67 16.04 22.10
N LEU A 2 23.32 15.74 20.88
CA LEU A 2 21.94 15.80 20.43
C LEU A 2 21.22 14.57 20.97
N ASN A 3 20.07 14.78 21.59
CA ASN A 3 19.29 13.76 22.27
C ASN A 3 18.61 12.87 21.23
N ARG A 4 18.58 11.55 21.42
CA ARG A 4 17.93 10.54 20.54
C ARG A 4 16.49 10.89 20.12
N ARG A 5 15.83 11.82 20.81
CA ARG A 5 14.50 12.34 20.46
C ARG A 5 14.46 13.28 19.26
N ASP A 6 15.57 13.93 18.92
CA ASP A 6 15.60 14.86 17.78
C ASP A 6 15.78 14.15 16.44
N LEU A 7 16.30 12.91 16.45
CA LEU A 7 16.35 12.05 15.25
C LEU A 7 14.96 11.56 14.78
N PHE A 8 13.99 11.48 15.69
CA PHE A 8 12.63 11.00 15.35
C PHE A 8 11.69 12.05 14.75
N LYS A 9 12.03 13.32 14.85
CA LYS A 9 11.19 14.40 14.27
C LYS A 9 11.34 14.58 12.77
N VAL A 10 12.25 13.85 12.15
CA VAL A 10 12.68 14.05 10.77
C VAL A 10 12.34 12.87 9.85
N ALA A 11 11.96 11.71 10.37
CA ALA A 11 11.69 10.51 9.59
C ALA A 11 10.20 10.25 9.36
N GLY A 12 9.52 11.20 8.74
CA GLY A 12 8.13 11.04 8.32
C GLY A 12 8.04 10.78 6.82
N ALA A 13 7.88 9.53 6.45
CA ALA A 13 7.28 9.10 5.18
C ALA A 13 8.11 9.17 3.90
N ALA A 14 9.26 8.52 3.88
CA ALA A 14 9.77 7.99 2.63
C ALA A 14 10.80 6.91 2.93
N THR A 15 10.54 5.74 2.54
CA THR A 15 11.24 4.56 3.03
C THR A 15 11.04 4.40 4.54
N VAL A 16 10.09 3.62 4.94
CA VAL A 16 10.07 3.05 6.27
C VAL A 16 11.21 2.04 6.34
N ALA A 17 12.42 2.57 6.44
CA ALA A 17 13.58 1.89 6.93
C ALA A 17 14.13 2.73 8.06
N ALA A 18 13.29 3.01 9.06
CA ALA A 18 13.76 3.62 10.30
C ALA A 18 14.06 2.50 11.26
N ALA A 19 15.33 2.19 11.38
CA ALA A 19 15.88 1.32 12.39
C ALA A 19 15.50 1.79 13.79
N VAL A 20 14.89 0.90 14.56
CA VAL A 20 14.90 0.93 16.01
C VAL A 20 15.82 -0.19 16.48
N PRO A 21 16.82 0.06 17.29
CA PRO A 21 17.79 -0.96 17.65
C PRO A 21 17.27 -1.93 18.69
N ALA A 22 17.51 -3.17 18.41
CA ALA A 22 18.03 -4.28 19.20
C ALA A 22 17.08 -4.97 20.17
N ALA A 23 17.11 -6.18 20.30
CA ALA A 23 18.08 -7.19 20.48
C ALA A 23 17.44 -8.55 20.81
N GLY A 24 17.78 -9.63 20.26
CA GLY A 24 18.17 -10.95 20.61
C GLY A 24 17.43 -12.21 20.46
N ALA A 25 18.05 -13.07 19.83
CA ALA A 25 18.35 -14.50 19.82
C ALA A 25 17.44 -15.54 19.15
N ALA A 26 18.14 -16.43 18.49
CA ALA A 26 17.75 -17.30 17.40
C ALA A 26 17.05 -18.62 17.79
N PRO A 27 16.29 -19.21 16.87
CA PRO A 27 15.86 -20.61 16.96
C PRO A 27 16.77 -21.55 16.14
N SER A 28 16.73 -22.81 16.52
CA SER A 28 17.48 -23.90 15.90
C SER A 28 17.02 -24.18 14.47
N ALA A 29 17.82 -23.76 13.51
CA ALA A 29 17.71 -24.19 12.12
C ALA A 29 18.55 -25.45 11.91
N LYS A 30 18.15 -26.59 12.47
CA LYS A 30 18.94 -27.83 12.33
C LYS A 30 18.66 -28.64 11.06
N GLU A 31 17.73 -28.24 10.20
CA GLU A 31 17.41 -29.02 8.98
C GLU A 31 17.51 -28.29 7.62
N ALA A 32 17.73 -26.98 7.60
CA ALA A 32 17.96 -26.26 6.34
C ALA A 32 19.42 -26.24 5.87
N ALA A 33 20.30 -26.87 6.60
CA ALA A 33 21.76 -26.70 6.44
C ALA A 33 22.40 -27.69 5.50
N LYS A 34 21.82 -28.02 4.37
CA LYS A 34 22.60 -28.75 3.31
C LYS A 34 23.22 -27.81 2.27
N THR A 35 22.95 -26.54 2.29
CA THR A 35 23.64 -25.51 1.53
C THR A 35 24.66 -24.83 2.45
N ALA A 36 25.94 -24.84 2.07
CA ALA A 36 27.01 -24.26 2.88
C ALA A 36 26.83 -22.75 3.03
N VAL A 37 26.20 -22.31 4.12
CA VAL A 37 26.11 -20.91 4.49
C VAL A 37 27.31 -20.52 5.31
N LYS A 38 28.03 -19.48 4.89
CA LYS A 38 29.17 -18.94 5.62
C LYS A 38 28.71 -17.95 6.68
N LYS A 39 29.00 -18.22 7.95
CA LYS A 39 28.76 -17.30 9.05
C LYS A 39 29.93 -16.31 9.17
N TYR A 40 29.61 -15.03 9.27
CA TYR A 40 30.58 -13.97 9.45
C TYR A 40 30.71 -13.57 10.92
N LYS A 41 31.76 -12.82 11.23
CA LYS A 41 31.99 -12.27 12.56
C LYS A 41 30.79 -11.40 12.97
N GLY A 42 30.42 -11.39 14.23
CA GLY A 42 29.24 -10.67 14.72
C GLY A 42 27.90 -11.39 14.47
N GLY A 43 27.89 -12.61 13.90
CA GLY A 43 26.65 -13.37 13.69
C GLY A 43 25.97 -13.13 12.33
N VAL A 44 26.49 -12.27 11.49
CA VAL A 44 26.00 -12.04 10.13
C VAL A 44 26.19 -13.32 9.29
N VAL A 45 25.19 -13.68 8.50
CA VAL A 45 25.15 -14.89 7.67
C VAL A 45 25.00 -14.49 6.21
N ALA A 46 25.88 -14.97 5.33
CA ALA A 46 25.75 -14.80 3.88
C ALA A 46 25.36 -16.12 3.21
N GLY A 47 24.66 -16.00 2.09
CA GLY A 47 24.22 -17.15 1.29
C GLY A 47 25.40 -17.97 0.69
N PRO A 48 25.09 -19.12 0.09
CA PRO A 48 26.05 -19.88 -0.69
C PRO A 48 26.43 -19.10 -1.96
N VAL A 49 27.60 -19.45 -2.54
CA VAL A 49 27.96 -18.94 -3.87
C VAL A 49 27.05 -19.59 -4.92
N LEU A 50 26.38 -18.76 -5.71
CA LEU A 50 25.44 -19.21 -6.73
C LEU A 50 26.16 -19.70 -7.99
N LYS A 51 25.52 -20.59 -8.76
CA LYS A 51 26.04 -21.13 -10.02
C LYS A 51 26.34 -20.01 -11.00
N GLY A 52 27.56 -19.98 -11.54
CA GLY A 52 27.98 -18.97 -12.50
C GLY A 52 28.47 -17.65 -11.91
N GLN A 53 28.18 -17.34 -10.65
CA GLN A 53 28.55 -16.06 -10.04
C GLN A 53 30.04 -15.87 -9.80
N ASN A 54 30.82 -16.95 -9.67
CA ASN A 54 32.29 -16.86 -9.55
C ASN A 54 32.98 -16.35 -10.83
N GLU A 55 32.31 -16.43 -11.97
CA GLU A 55 32.84 -16.03 -13.27
C GLU A 55 32.52 -14.55 -13.59
N LEU A 56 31.59 -13.93 -12.82
CA LEU A 56 31.23 -12.52 -12.97
C LEU A 56 32.34 -11.63 -12.39
N LYS A 57 33.00 -10.87 -13.28
CA LYS A 57 33.91 -9.79 -12.87
C LYS A 57 33.06 -8.54 -12.59
N LEU A 58 32.74 -8.30 -11.33
CA LEU A 58 32.07 -7.07 -10.91
C LEU A 58 33.02 -5.88 -11.11
N SER A 59 32.74 -5.07 -12.11
CA SER A 59 33.43 -3.79 -12.34
C SER A 59 32.48 -2.64 -11.86
N ARG A 60 33.07 -1.44 -11.71
CA ARG A 60 32.25 -0.23 -11.45
C ARG A 60 31.36 0.15 -12.65
N THR A 61 31.62 -0.40 -13.81
CA THR A 61 30.93 -0.21 -15.06
C THR A 61 30.23 -1.53 -15.45
N PHE A 62 29.20 -1.93 -14.70
CA PHE A 62 28.32 -3.03 -15.08
C PHE A 62 27.40 -2.53 -16.20
N GLU A 63 27.62 -3.01 -17.42
CA GLU A 63 26.78 -2.64 -18.55
C GLU A 63 25.53 -3.51 -18.59
N LEU A 64 24.37 -2.92 -18.37
CA LEU A 64 23.09 -3.57 -18.55
C LEU A 64 22.96 -4.12 -19.98
N GLY A 65 22.43 -5.32 -20.09
CA GLY A 65 22.18 -5.96 -21.39
C GLY A 65 23.35 -6.70 -22.02
N LYS A 66 24.52 -6.75 -21.40
CA LYS A 66 25.70 -7.41 -21.99
C LYS A 66 26.18 -8.69 -21.33
N SER A 67 25.66 -9.09 -20.21
CA SER A 67 26.22 -10.27 -19.53
C SER A 67 25.22 -11.07 -18.76
N VAL A 68 24.23 -11.51 -19.42
CA VAL A 68 23.37 -12.51 -18.83
C VAL A 68 24.02 -13.87 -19.07
N LEU A 69 24.19 -14.59 -18.01
CA LEU A 69 24.69 -15.97 -18.06
C LEU A 69 23.65 -16.81 -18.80
N ASN A 70 24.09 -17.57 -19.82
CA ASN A 70 23.18 -18.44 -20.57
C ASN A 70 22.49 -19.47 -19.67
N ASP A 71 23.26 -20.05 -18.75
CA ASP A 71 22.78 -20.99 -17.74
C ASP A 71 23.26 -20.49 -16.39
N ALA A 72 22.37 -19.95 -15.59
CA ALA A 72 22.71 -19.36 -14.30
C ALA A 72 21.68 -19.65 -13.23
N GLU A 73 22.12 -19.48 -12.00
CA GLU A 73 21.26 -19.31 -10.84
C GLU A 73 21.59 -17.96 -10.23
N VAL A 74 20.65 -17.05 -10.21
CA VAL A 74 20.80 -15.70 -9.68
C VAL A 74 19.82 -15.42 -8.58
N MET A 75 20.17 -14.53 -7.63
CA MET A 75 19.26 -14.07 -6.60
C MET A 75 18.47 -12.86 -7.08
N ASN A 76 17.16 -12.82 -6.78
CA ASN A 76 16.37 -11.65 -6.99
C ASN A 76 15.27 -11.56 -5.91
N ALA A 77 14.50 -10.50 -5.90
CA ALA A 77 13.44 -10.27 -4.95
C ALA A 77 12.30 -9.45 -5.56
N SER A 78 11.13 -9.59 -4.98
CA SER A 78 9.95 -8.79 -5.26
C SER A 78 9.18 -8.54 -3.97
N HIS A 79 8.08 -7.82 -4.02
CA HIS A 79 7.19 -7.66 -2.87
C HIS A 79 6.70 -8.99 -2.28
N TRP A 80 6.68 -10.07 -3.09
CA TRP A 80 6.18 -11.41 -2.72
C TRP A 80 7.24 -12.35 -2.17
N GLY A 81 8.48 -11.90 -2.08
CA GLY A 81 9.54 -12.71 -1.46
C GLY A 81 10.88 -12.64 -2.15
N VAL A 82 11.82 -13.34 -1.53
CA VAL A 82 13.20 -13.57 -2.00
C VAL A 82 13.26 -14.92 -2.70
N TYR A 83 13.89 -14.99 -3.86
CA TYR A 83 13.93 -16.20 -4.67
C TYR A 83 15.20 -16.33 -5.51
N ARG A 84 15.52 -17.57 -5.82
CA ARG A 84 16.50 -17.92 -6.87
C ARG A 84 15.81 -18.00 -8.21
N VAL A 85 16.38 -17.34 -9.22
CA VAL A 85 15.94 -17.38 -10.61
C VAL A 85 16.81 -18.38 -11.35
N HIS A 86 16.20 -19.44 -11.88
CA HIS A 86 16.88 -20.40 -12.72
C HIS A 86 16.75 -19.95 -14.16
N VAL A 87 17.91 -19.66 -14.78
CA VAL A 87 18.02 -19.26 -16.18
C VAL A 87 18.61 -20.39 -16.98
N LYS A 88 18.01 -20.70 -18.14
CA LYS A 88 18.49 -21.69 -19.09
C LYS A 88 18.35 -21.17 -20.52
N GLY A 89 19.45 -21.21 -21.27
CA GLY A 89 19.47 -20.66 -22.62
C GLY A 89 19.07 -19.19 -22.69
N GLY A 90 19.43 -18.36 -21.65
CA GLY A 90 19.07 -16.96 -21.55
C GLY A 90 17.58 -16.67 -21.24
N LYS A 91 16.80 -17.66 -20.82
CA LYS A 91 15.38 -17.52 -20.45
C LYS A 91 15.12 -18.00 -19.03
N ILE A 92 14.18 -17.39 -18.37
CA ILE A 92 13.74 -17.82 -17.04
C ILE A 92 13.01 -19.17 -17.19
N GLU A 93 13.51 -20.17 -16.46
CA GLU A 93 12.91 -21.50 -16.39
C GLU A 93 11.91 -21.59 -15.23
N ARG A 94 12.32 -21.12 -14.03
CA ARG A 94 11.49 -21.10 -12.82
C ARG A 94 12.07 -20.18 -11.77
N LEU A 95 11.25 -19.87 -10.75
CA LEU A 95 11.67 -19.21 -9.52
C LEU A 95 11.51 -20.19 -8.35
N ASP A 96 12.55 -20.33 -7.55
CA ASP A 96 12.50 -21.11 -6.32
C ASP A 96 12.64 -20.18 -5.11
N PRO A 97 11.71 -20.22 -4.13
CA PRO A 97 11.84 -19.44 -2.92
C PRO A 97 13.10 -19.82 -2.15
N VAL A 98 13.62 -18.90 -1.34
CA VAL A 98 14.75 -19.20 -0.46
C VAL A 98 14.33 -20.17 0.64
N GLU A 99 15.26 -21.01 1.08
CA GLU A 99 15.02 -22.10 2.05
C GLU A 99 14.64 -21.61 3.46
N PHE A 100 14.92 -20.38 3.80
CA PHE A 100 14.55 -19.75 5.07
C PHE A 100 13.19 -19.08 5.06
N ASP A 101 12.52 -18.93 3.91
CA ASP A 101 11.11 -18.56 3.83
C ASP A 101 10.24 -19.80 4.11
N LYS A 102 9.46 -19.75 5.20
CA LYS A 102 8.64 -20.89 5.65
C LYS A 102 7.22 -20.91 5.09
N ALA A 103 6.80 -19.82 4.48
CA ALA A 103 5.46 -19.68 3.93
C ALA A 103 5.48 -18.92 2.59
N PRO A 104 6.29 -19.35 1.61
CA PRO A 104 6.53 -18.60 0.38
C PRO A 104 5.25 -18.36 -0.40
N SER A 105 5.12 -17.18 -0.99
CA SER A 105 3.98 -16.80 -1.81
C SER A 105 3.79 -17.72 -3.02
N LEU A 106 2.55 -18.11 -3.28
CA LEU A 106 2.18 -18.83 -4.49
C LEU A 106 2.31 -17.95 -5.76
N GLN A 107 2.45 -16.63 -5.59
CA GLN A 107 2.56 -15.69 -6.71
C GLN A 107 3.97 -15.63 -7.33
N LEU A 108 4.96 -16.26 -6.74
CA LEU A 108 6.34 -16.19 -7.26
C LEU A 108 6.46 -16.63 -8.72
N GLN A 109 5.74 -17.66 -9.15
CA GLN A 109 5.77 -18.09 -10.55
C GLN A 109 5.11 -17.08 -11.50
N ALA A 110 4.20 -16.26 -11.02
CA ALA A 110 3.61 -15.15 -11.79
C ALA A 110 4.63 -14.02 -12.04
N ILE A 111 5.58 -13.83 -11.13
CA ILE A 111 6.70 -12.88 -11.32
C ILE A 111 7.55 -13.31 -12.52
N ALA A 112 7.81 -14.60 -12.71
CA ALA A 112 8.56 -15.13 -13.86
C ALA A 112 7.88 -14.81 -15.21
N GLN A 113 6.57 -14.58 -15.23
CA GLN A 113 5.80 -14.27 -16.44
C GLN A 113 5.90 -12.79 -16.84
N GLN A 114 6.25 -11.88 -15.91
CA GLN A 114 6.22 -10.44 -16.16
C GLN A 114 7.05 -9.98 -17.37
N PRO A 115 8.30 -10.42 -17.58
CA PRO A 115 9.07 -9.99 -18.76
C PRO A 115 8.43 -10.40 -20.09
N TYR A 116 7.66 -11.48 -20.08
CA TYR A 116 7.04 -12.11 -21.29
C TYR A 116 5.55 -11.82 -21.42
N ASN A 117 5.01 -10.92 -20.61
CA ASN A 117 3.58 -10.60 -20.56
C ASN A 117 3.06 -10.10 -21.90
N ALA A 118 1.85 -10.53 -22.30
CA ALA A 118 1.21 -10.10 -23.56
C ALA A 118 0.99 -8.58 -23.60
N ALA A 119 0.67 -7.97 -22.46
CA ALA A 119 0.50 -6.52 -22.32
C ALA A 119 1.84 -5.75 -22.09
N ARG A 120 2.99 -6.39 -22.26
CA ARG A 120 4.30 -5.75 -22.09
C ARG A 120 4.45 -4.53 -22.99
N ILE A 121 4.83 -3.37 -22.45
CA ILE A 121 5.25 -2.22 -23.26
C ILE A 121 6.61 -2.60 -23.87
N ARG A 122 6.66 -2.65 -25.21
CA ARG A 122 7.80 -3.22 -25.93
C ARG A 122 8.76 -2.16 -26.47
N TYR A 123 8.23 -0.98 -26.80
CA TYR A 123 8.94 0.10 -27.46
C TYR A 123 8.50 1.45 -26.88
N PRO A 124 9.30 2.52 -27.01
CA PRO A 124 8.81 3.87 -26.81
C PRO A 124 7.68 4.18 -27.79
N MET A 125 6.55 4.62 -27.28
CA MET A 125 5.32 4.82 -28.04
C MET A 125 4.78 6.23 -27.83
N VAL A 126 4.25 6.83 -28.90
CA VAL A 126 3.62 8.16 -28.85
C VAL A 126 2.25 8.08 -29.50
N ARG A 127 1.23 8.66 -28.88
CA ARG A 127 -0.12 8.78 -29.45
C ARG A 127 -0.05 9.52 -30.80
N LYS A 128 -0.75 9.03 -31.84
CA LYS A 128 -0.60 9.51 -33.23
C LYS A 128 -0.77 11.03 -33.34
N SER A 129 -1.89 11.57 -32.89
CA SER A 129 -2.12 13.01 -32.99
C SER A 129 -1.14 13.84 -32.16
N TYR A 130 -0.60 13.29 -31.06
CA TYR A 130 0.43 13.96 -30.27
C TYR A 130 1.78 13.98 -31.01
N LEU A 131 2.13 12.93 -31.72
CA LEU A 131 3.33 12.91 -32.56
C LEU A 131 3.27 13.98 -33.69
N GLU A 132 2.08 14.19 -34.26
CA GLU A 132 1.84 15.16 -35.31
C GLU A 132 1.77 16.64 -34.84
N LYS A 133 1.14 16.87 -33.68
CA LYS A 133 0.73 18.23 -33.24
C LYS A 133 1.35 18.65 -31.89
N GLY A 134 2.10 17.74 -31.23
CA GLY A 134 2.61 17.95 -29.88
C GLY A 134 1.46 18.22 -28.88
N TYR A 135 1.72 19.03 -27.87
CA TYR A 135 0.75 19.41 -26.84
C TYR A 135 -0.58 20.01 -27.39
N LYS A 136 -0.56 20.53 -28.65
CA LYS A 136 -1.76 21.07 -29.29
C LYS A 136 -2.78 20.00 -29.66
N ALA A 137 -2.43 18.73 -29.64
CA ALA A 137 -3.35 17.62 -29.81
C ALA A 137 -4.38 17.55 -28.66
N GLY A 138 -4.02 18.06 -27.48
CA GLY A 138 -4.85 17.97 -26.29
C GLY A 138 -5.12 16.54 -25.86
N GLY A 139 -5.92 16.37 -24.81
CA GLY A 139 -6.20 15.05 -24.22
C GLY A 139 -7.43 14.32 -24.81
N LYS A 140 -8.21 14.93 -25.73
CA LYS A 140 -9.49 14.35 -26.18
C LYS A 140 -9.35 12.93 -26.77
N GLY A 141 -8.28 12.67 -27.52
CA GLY A 141 -8.02 11.38 -28.17
C GLY A 141 -7.33 10.35 -27.26
N ARG A 142 -7.01 10.67 -25.99
CA ARG A 142 -6.40 9.70 -25.08
C ARG A 142 -7.35 8.54 -24.82
N GLY A 143 -6.83 7.33 -24.90
CA GLY A 143 -7.57 6.09 -24.79
C GLY A 143 -8.06 5.53 -26.12
N SER A 144 -8.50 6.38 -27.07
CA SER A 144 -9.11 5.92 -28.34
C SER A 144 -8.17 5.95 -29.55
N GLU A 145 -7.19 6.84 -29.57
CA GLU A 145 -6.25 6.95 -30.68
C GLU A 145 -5.16 5.87 -30.66
N PRO A 146 -4.67 5.45 -31.84
CA PRO A 146 -3.57 4.51 -31.93
C PRO A 146 -2.23 5.13 -31.50
N PHE A 147 -1.29 4.26 -31.13
CA PHE A 147 0.09 4.63 -30.82
C PHE A 147 1.02 4.38 -32.01
N VAL A 148 2.07 5.20 -32.09
CA VAL A 148 3.15 5.10 -33.07
C VAL A 148 4.44 4.79 -32.33
N ARG A 149 5.17 3.76 -32.78
CA ARG A 149 6.52 3.46 -32.28
C ARG A 149 7.49 4.57 -32.71
N VAL A 150 8.28 5.05 -31.77
CA VAL A 150 9.37 6.02 -32.01
C VAL A 150 10.69 5.48 -31.47
N THR A 151 11.81 6.12 -31.82
CA THR A 151 13.11 5.81 -31.19
C THR A 151 13.16 6.37 -29.77
N TRP A 152 13.99 5.80 -28.91
CA TRP A 152 14.26 6.35 -27.57
C TRP A 152 14.71 7.82 -27.65
N ASP A 153 15.58 8.15 -28.59
CA ASP A 153 16.06 9.53 -28.78
C ASP A 153 14.89 10.49 -29.01
N LYS A 154 13.95 10.12 -29.90
CA LYS A 154 12.76 10.92 -30.19
C LYS A 154 11.81 11.01 -29.00
N ALA A 155 11.58 9.91 -28.28
CA ALA A 155 10.72 9.92 -27.09
C ALA A 155 11.28 10.83 -25.99
N LEU A 156 12.56 10.70 -25.68
CA LEU A 156 13.23 11.52 -24.66
C LEU A 156 13.34 13.00 -25.08
N GLU A 157 13.51 13.30 -26.38
CA GLU A 157 13.44 14.65 -26.90
C GLU A 157 12.07 15.29 -26.65
N LEU A 158 11.00 14.57 -26.94
CA LEU A 158 9.63 15.05 -26.69
C LEU A 158 9.39 15.31 -25.19
N VAL A 159 9.81 14.37 -24.33
CA VAL A 159 9.68 14.54 -22.88
C VAL A 159 10.46 15.75 -22.38
N ALA A 160 11.75 15.87 -22.76
CA ALA A 160 12.61 16.98 -22.34
C ALA A 160 12.06 18.34 -22.80
N SER A 161 11.60 18.42 -24.06
CA SER A 161 11.02 19.63 -24.64
C SER A 161 9.75 20.07 -23.91
N GLU A 162 8.87 19.12 -23.56
CA GLU A 162 7.63 19.41 -22.82
C GLU A 162 7.88 19.81 -21.37
N LEU A 163 8.77 19.14 -20.67
CA LEU A 163 9.17 19.54 -19.32
C LEU A 163 9.73 20.96 -19.29
N LYS A 164 10.58 21.28 -20.26
CA LYS A 164 11.13 22.64 -20.41
C LYS A 164 10.02 23.65 -20.73
N ARG A 165 9.18 23.36 -21.73
CA ARG A 165 8.10 24.25 -22.18
C ARG A 165 7.13 24.58 -21.05
N VAL A 166 6.64 23.56 -20.33
CA VAL A 166 5.67 23.75 -19.26
C VAL A 166 6.28 24.52 -18.10
N ARG A 167 7.52 24.20 -17.71
CA ARG A 167 8.25 24.95 -16.67
C ARG A 167 8.39 26.43 -17.05
N GLU A 168 8.80 26.74 -18.29
CA GLU A 168 9.07 28.10 -18.73
C GLU A 168 7.78 28.92 -18.92
N LYS A 169 6.70 28.28 -19.40
CA LYS A 169 5.44 28.96 -19.71
C LYS A 169 4.49 29.09 -18.51
N TYR A 170 4.43 28.08 -17.66
CA TYR A 170 3.43 28.00 -16.59
C TYR A 170 4.04 27.86 -15.19
N GLY A 171 5.35 27.63 -15.11
CA GLY A 171 6.05 27.33 -13.87
C GLY A 171 6.04 25.84 -13.51
N PRO A 172 7.00 25.40 -12.67
CA PRO A 172 7.17 23.98 -12.32
C PRO A 172 6.00 23.39 -11.55
N VAL A 173 5.22 24.19 -10.81
CA VAL A 173 4.01 23.71 -10.10
C VAL A 173 2.91 23.22 -11.03
N SER A 174 2.97 23.56 -12.33
CA SER A 174 2.04 23.05 -13.35
C SER A 174 2.44 21.65 -13.88
N ILE A 175 3.51 21.07 -13.36
CA ILE A 175 3.94 19.69 -13.63
C ILE A 175 3.52 18.82 -12.44
N TYR A 176 2.67 17.82 -12.64
CA TYR A 176 2.31 16.86 -11.62
C TYR A 176 3.25 15.64 -11.69
N GLY A 177 4.04 15.46 -10.65
CA GLY A 177 4.95 14.32 -10.44
C GLY A 177 4.58 13.50 -9.22
N GLY A 178 3.32 13.47 -8.86
CA GLY A 178 2.77 12.79 -7.69
C GLY A 178 2.49 11.30 -7.90
N SER A 179 3.24 10.65 -8.77
CA SER A 179 3.14 9.20 -9.02
C SER A 179 3.08 8.40 -7.72
N TYR A 180 2.12 7.51 -7.62
CA TYR A 180 1.90 6.67 -6.44
C TYR A 180 1.59 5.23 -6.83
N GLY A 181 2.06 4.31 -6.02
CA GLY A 181 1.82 2.87 -6.16
C GLY A 181 3.00 2.05 -5.65
N TRP A 182 2.77 0.77 -5.52
CA TRP A 182 3.82 -0.21 -5.30
C TRP A 182 4.55 -0.42 -6.63
N MET A 183 5.82 -0.07 -6.68
CA MET A 183 6.64 -0.11 -7.89
C MET A 183 7.57 -1.32 -7.84
N SER A 184 8.87 -1.09 -7.70
CA SER A 184 9.88 -2.12 -7.46
C SER A 184 10.20 -2.22 -5.97
N ALA A 185 10.53 -3.43 -5.51
CA ALA A 185 11.08 -3.65 -4.18
C ALA A 185 12.51 -3.11 -4.03
N GLY A 186 13.21 -2.78 -5.13
CA GLY A 186 14.60 -2.35 -5.13
C GLY A 186 14.80 -0.89 -4.73
N ASN A 187 15.92 -0.61 -4.06
CA ASN A 187 16.24 0.70 -3.52
C ASN A 187 16.79 1.69 -4.57
N LEU A 188 17.36 1.22 -5.67
CA LEU A 188 17.78 2.04 -6.80
C LEU A 188 16.64 2.23 -7.80
N GLY A 189 15.95 1.15 -8.16
CA GLY A 189 14.87 1.13 -9.15
C GLY A 189 13.55 1.70 -8.65
N SER A 190 13.58 2.67 -7.74
CA SER A 190 12.40 3.42 -7.31
C SER A 190 11.97 4.39 -8.42
N ALA A 191 11.10 3.93 -9.32
CA ALA A 191 10.66 4.68 -10.51
C ALA A 191 10.18 6.09 -10.18
N ARG A 192 9.36 6.23 -9.12
CA ARG A 192 8.89 7.54 -8.64
C ARG A 192 10.04 8.44 -8.19
N ASN A 193 10.95 7.94 -7.35
CA ASN A 193 12.04 8.77 -6.83
C ASN A 193 12.97 9.23 -7.96
N LEU A 194 13.26 8.36 -8.92
CA LEU A 194 14.08 8.67 -10.08
C LEU A 194 13.42 9.74 -10.97
N MET A 195 12.11 9.61 -11.24
CA MET A 195 11.35 10.64 -11.97
C MET A 195 11.34 11.96 -11.20
N GLN A 196 11.03 11.94 -9.91
CA GLN A 196 10.98 13.15 -9.07
C GLN A 196 12.36 13.80 -8.94
N ARG A 197 13.44 13.00 -8.97
CA ARG A 197 14.83 13.51 -9.01
C ARG A 197 15.09 14.37 -10.27
N VAL A 198 14.61 13.91 -11.43
CA VAL A 198 14.64 14.72 -12.65
C VAL A 198 13.78 15.98 -12.52
N LEU A 199 12.58 15.86 -11.99
CA LEU A 199 11.67 17.01 -11.81
C LEU A 199 12.21 18.04 -10.82
N ASN A 200 12.86 17.62 -9.75
CA ASN A 200 13.53 18.53 -8.81
C ASN A 200 14.73 19.24 -9.45
N LEU A 201 15.52 18.57 -10.27
CA LEU A 201 16.60 19.18 -11.05
C LEU A 201 16.05 20.13 -12.13
N ASN A 202 14.85 19.86 -12.64
CA ASN A 202 14.14 20.74 -13.58
C ASN A 202 13.46 21.94 -12.89
N GLY A 203 13.63 22.14 -11.60
CA GLY A 203 13.09 23.30 -10.86
C GLY A 203 11.88 23.01 -9.98
N GLY A 204 11.44 21.74 -9.89
CA GLY A 204 10.38 21.27 -9.00
C GLY A 204 9.11 20.82 -9.72
N PHE A 205 8.10 20.47 -8.94
CA PHE A 205 6.84 19.88 -9.40
C PHE A 205 5.74 19.99 -8.32
N THR A 206 4.51 19.62 -8.66
CA THR A 206 3.44 19.35 -7.71
C THR A 206 3.41 17.87 -7.35
N GLY A 207 3.56 17.55 -6.07
CA GLY A 207 3.46 16.21 -5.49
C GLY A 207 2.17 15.99 -4.70
N HIS A 208 2.17 14.97 -3.82
CA HIS A 208 1.00 14.66 -3.01
C HIS A 208 1.32 14.42 -1.53
N TYR A 209 0.31 14.64 -0.68
CA TYR A 209 0.25 14.17 0.70
C TYR A 209 -0.48 12.82 0.79
N GLY A 210 -0.06 11.98 1.74
CA GLY A 210 -0.76 10.78 2.10
C GLY A 210 -0.67 9.66 1.08
N ASP A 211 -1.47 8.65 1.30
CA ASP A 211 -1.60 7.46 0.47
C ASP A 211 -3.07 6.97 0.43
N TYR A 212 -3.36 5.99 -0.43
CA TYR A 212 -4.66 5.32 -0.44
C TYR A 212 -4.82 4.30 0.69
N SER A 213 -3.71 3.81 1.24
CA SER A 213 -3.71 2.72 2.23
C SER A 213 -4.24 3.17 3.57
N THR A 214 -3.76 4.33 4.07
CA THR A 214 -3.97 4.81 5.43
C THR A 214 -4.33 6.29 5.51
N GLY A 215 -4.80 6.89 4.42
CA GLY A 215 -5.00 8.34 4.28
C GLY A 215 -5.71 9.02 5.45
N CYS A 216 -6.68 8.36 6.09
CA CYS A 216 -7.34 8.88 7.28
C CYS A 216 -6.52 8.64 8.55
N ALA A 217 -6.06 7.40 8.75
CA ALA A 217 -5.40 7.00 9.99
C ALA A 217 -4.07 7.72 10.21
N GLN A 218 -3.24 7.88 9.17
CA GLN A 218 -1.95 8.58 9.26
C GLN A 218 -2.10 10.08 9.58
N VAL A 219 -3.25 10.68 9.35
CA VAL A 219 -3.53 12.08 9.68
C VAL A 219 -4.11 12.21 11.09
N ILE A 220 -5.02 11.31 11.50
CA ILE A 220 -5.68 11.41 12.80
C ILE A 220 -4.78 10.92 13.95
N LEU A 221 -4.02 9.83 13.78
CA LEU A 221 -3.25 9.23 14.87
C LEU A 221 -2.19 10.14 15.49
N PRO A 222 -1.50 11.04 14.75
CA PRO A 222 -0.64 12.05 15.36
C PRO A 222 -1.34 12.97 16.37
N TYR A 223 -2.64 13.25 16.19
CA TYR A 223 -3.44 14.00 17.18
C TYR A 223 -3.85 13.16 18.38
N VAL A 224 -3.93 11.84 18.22
CA VAL A 224 -4.46 10.92 19.23
C VAL A 224 -3.35 10.34 20.10
N ILE A 225 -2.27 9.87 19.47
CA ILE A 225 -1.15 9.18 20.15
C ILE A 225 0.22 9.82 19.85
N GLY A 226 0.24 10.91 19.08
CA GLY A 226 1.47 11.68 18.81
C GLY A 226 2.43 11.01 17.81
N SER A 227 2.01 9.94 17.16
CA SER A 227 2.78 9.22 16.15
C SER A 227 1.87 8.69 15.05
N ASN A 228 2.46 8.18 13.98
CA ASN A 228 1.68 7.67 12.84
C ASN A 228 0.92 6.36 13.18
N GLY A 229 1.44 5.53 14.07
CA GLY A 229 0.81 4.30 14.56
C GLY A 229 0.56 3.21 13.52
N VAL A 230 0.21 3.58 12.28
CA VAL A 230 -0.05 2.63 11.18
C VAL A 230 1.21 2.19 10.44
N TYR A 231 2.31 2.91 10.59
CA TYR A 231 3.61 2.59 9.98
C TYR A 231 4.71 2.44 11.05
N GLU A 232 4.39 1.77 12.13
CA GLU A 232 5.29 1.52 13.25
C GLU A 232 5.34 0.04 13.59
N GLN A 233 6.49 -0.37 14.19
CA GLN A 233 6.63 -1.73 14.70
C GLN A 233 5.59 -2.00 15.79
N GLN A 234 5.04 -3.19 15.79
CA GLN A 234 4.00 -3.64 16.69
C GLN A 234 4.58 -4.49 17.83
N THR A 235 3.79 -4.72 18.90
CA THR A 235 4.14 -5.68 19.95
C THR A 235 4.50 -7.03 19.32
N ALA A 236 5.63 -7.62 19.73
CA ALA A 236 6.15 -8.83 19.13
C ALA A 236 5.17 -10.01 19.21
N TRP A 237 5.14 -10.85 18.19
CA TRP A 237 4.27 -12.03 18.14
C TRP A 237 4.52 -13.00 19.31
N GLU A 238 5.78 -13.12 19.76
CA GLU A 238 6.16 -13.90 20.93
C GLU A 238 5.47 -13.40 22.19
N VAL A 239 5.36 -12.07 22.35
CA VAL A 239 4.66 -11.44 23.48
C VAL A 239 3.15 -11.68 23.38
N LEU A 240 2.57 -11.65 22.17
CA LEU A 240 1.16 -12.00 21.99
C LEU A 240 0.91 -13.47 22.33
N ALA A 241 1.73 -14.38 21.82
CA ALA A 241 1.59 -15.81 22.12
C ALA A 241 1.72 -16.11 23.63
N GLU A 242 2.60 -15.40 24.35
CA GLU A 242 2.82 -15.63 25.79
C GLU A 242 1.78 -14.94 26.70
N LYS A 243 1.33 -13.74 26.32
CA LYS A 243 0.61 -12.85 27.25
C LYS A 243 -0.79 -12.44 26.79
N CYS A 244 -1.14 -12.55 25.51
CA CYS A 244 -2.47 -12.16 25.02
C CYS A 244 -3.53 -13.19 25.46
N GLU A 245 -4.64 -12.72 26.00
CA GLU A 245 -5.76 -13.57 26.45
C GLU A 245 -6.97 -13.48 25.50
N LEU A 246 -6.97 -12.51 24.60
CA LEU A 246 -7.99 -12.33 23.57
C LEU A 246 -7.40 -11.50 22.41
N LEU A 247 -7.37 -12.04 21.21
CA LEU A 247 -7.01 -11.31 19.99
C LEU A 247 -8.28 -10.89 19.25
N VAL A 248 -8.50 -9.59 19.09
CA VAL A 248 -9.63 -9.04 18.32
C VAL A 248 -9.09 -8.50 17.01
N MET A 249 -9.34 -9.19 15.89
CA MET A 249 -8.99 -8.76 14.55
C MET A 249 -10.17 -7.97 13.94
N TRP A 250 -10.04 -6.67 13.86
CA TRP A 250 -11.09 -5.78 13.34
C TRP A 250 -10.73 -5.26 11.95
N GLY A 251 -11.39 -5.78 10.92
CA GLY A 251 -11.09 -5.46 9.53
C GLY A 251 -9.70 -5.89 9.06
N ALA A 252 -9.03 -6.77 9.78
CA ALA A 252 -7.70 -7.27 9.48
C ALA A 252 -7.74 -8.74 9.03
N ASP A 253 -6.93 -9.07 8.03
CA ASP A 253 -6.66 -10.45 7.61
C ASP A 253 -5.17 -10.63 7.28
N PRO A 254 -4.32 -10.89 8.28
CA PRO A 254 -2.89 -11.07 8.06
C PRO A 254 -2.54 -12.24 7.11
N THR A 255 -3.41 -13.25 6.98
CA THR A 255 -3.18 -14.42 6.10
C THR A 255 -3.23 -14.08 4.62
N VAL A 256 -3.89 -12.96 4.25
CA VAL A 256 -3.98 -12.49 2.86
C VAL A 256 -3.05 -11.30 2.63
N THR A 257 -2.95 -10.40 3.60
CA THR A 257 -2.29 -9.13 3.37
C THR A 257 -0.78 -9.16 3.59
N ASN A 258 -0.26 -10.09 4.41
CA ASN A 258 1.18 -10.30 4.61
C ASN A 258 1.86 -11.21 3.59
N ASP A 259 1.18 -11.58 2.51
CA ASP A 259 1.79 -12.22 1.32
C ASP A 259 2.77 -11.28 0.58
N ILE A 260 2.91 -10.07 1.05
CA ILE A 260 3.73 -9.00 0.46
C ILE A 260 4.35 -8.11 1.53
N ASP A 261 5.45 -7.45 1.15
CA ASP A 261 6.05 -6.35 1.92
C ASP A 261 6.39 -5.19 0.98
N TRP A 262 6.51 -3.97 1.51
CA TRP A 262 6.91 -2.79 0.73
C TRP A 262 8.30 -2.96 0.09
N VAL A 263 9.21 -3.60 0.78
CA VAL A 263 10.51 -4.05 0.26
C VAL A 263 10.37 -5.51 -0.23
N THR A 264 10.94 -6.48 0.43
CA THR A 264 10.68 -7.90 0.17
C THR A 264 10.40 -8.63 1.48
N THR A 265 9.74 -9.77 1.43
CA THR A 265 9.35 -10.55 2.60
C THR A 265 9.99 -11.94 2.61
N ILE A 266 9.99 -12.57 3.77
CA ILE A 266 10.12 -14.02 3.97
C ILE A 266 8.98 -14.54 4.85
N HIS A 267 7.85 -13.85 4.86
CA HIS A 267 6.58 -14.23 5.46
C HIS A 267 6.64 -14.55 6.97
N GLU A 268 7.42 -13.80 7.74
CA GLU A 268 7.65 -14.02 9.17
C GLU A 268 6.37 -14.00 10.00
N ASN A 269 5.35 -13.25 9.57
CA ASN A 269 4.06 -13.24 10.24
C ASN A 269 3.34 -14.58 10.23
N ALA A 270 3.63 -15.47 9.29
CA ALA A 270 3.07 -16.81 9.31
C ALA A 270 3.56 -17.60 10.53
N GLU A 271 4.84 -17.47 10.90
CA GLU A 271 5.39 -18.06 12.12
C GLU A 271 4.77 -17.41 13.38
N GLY A 272 4.61 -16.09 13.39
CA GLY A 272 3.97 -15.35 14.49
C GLY A 272 2.53 -15.77 14.73
N MET A 273 1.72 -15.86 13.68
CA MET A 273 0.35 -16.36 13.77
C MET A 273 0.29 -17.81 14.26
N GLU A 274 1.23 -18.66 13.82
CA GLU A 274 1.31 -20.04 14.27
C GLU A 274 1.66 -20.13 15.77
N MET A 275 2.52 -19.24 16.30
CA MET A 275 2.79 -19.15 17.74
C MET A 275 1.51 -18.83 18.52
N VAL A 276 0.75 -17.82 18.10
CA VAL A 276 -0.53 -17.41 18.74
C VAL A 276 -1.56 -18.54 18.69
N LYS A 277 -1.67 -19.24 17.55
CA LYS A 277 -2.57 -20.38 17.36
C LYS A 277 -2.20 -21.56 18.28
N LYS A 278 -0.90 -21.91 18.36
CA LYS A 278 -0.40 -22.98 19.27
C LYS A 278 -0.60 -22.64 20.74
N ALA A 279 -0.48 -21.36 21.10
CA ALA A 279 -0.79 -20.88 22.44
C ALA A 279 -2.29 -20.98 22.81
N GLY A 280 -3.15 -21.25 21.81
CA GLY A 280 -4.59 -21.39 22.04
C GLY A 280 -5.30 -20.07 22.34
N VAL A 281 -4.73 -18.92 21.98
CA VAL A 281 -5.34 -17.60 22.19
C VAL A 281 -6.69 -17.54 21.49
N PRO A 282 -7.80 -17.21 22.16
CA PRO A 282 -9.09 -16.98 21.53
C PRO A 282 -9.03 -15.79 20.57
N VAL A 283 -9.68 -15.93 19.42
CA VAL A 283 -9.71 -14.89 18.38
C VAL A 283 -11.15 -14.48 18.10
N ILE A 284 -11.40 -13.18 17.95
CA ILE A 284 -12.65 -12.64 17.41
C ILE A 284 -12.33 -11.86 16.16
N ALA A 285 -12.86 -12.31 15.02
CA ALA A 285 -12.71 -11.64 13.72
C ALA A 285 -13.95 -10.79 13.42
N ILE A 286 -13.79 -9.48 13.33
CA ILE A 286 -14.89 -8.52 13.05
C ILE A 286 -14.67 -7.97 11.65
N ASN A 287 -15.49 -8.45 10.71
CA ASN A 287 -15.37 -8.08 9.30
C ASN A 287 -16.66 -8.47 8.55
N PRO A 288 -17.22 -7.66 7.66
CA PRO A 288 -18.37 -8.02 6.82
C PRO A 288 -18.14 -9.25 5.92
N LEU A 289 -16.89 -9.43 5.48
CA LEU A 289 -16.38 -10.61 4.78
C LEU A 289 -15.66 -11.51 5.79
N LYS A 290 -16.00 -12.79 5.86
CA LYS A 290 -15.29 -13.76 6.70
C LYS A 290 -13.83 -13.86 6.25
N PRO A 291 -12.86 -13.41 7.07
CA PRO A 291 -11.46 -13.42 6.67
C PRO A 291 -10.90 -14.86 6.65
N ASP A 292 -9.89 -15.10 5.83
CA ASP A 292 -9.19 -16.39 5.78
C ASP A 292 -8.53 -16.71 7.14
N ALA A 293 -8.12 -15.69 7.89
CA ALA A 293 -7.64 -15.84 9.25
C ALA A 293 -8.67 -16.53 10.17
N ALA A 294 -9.97 -16.35 9.97
CA ALA A 294 -10.99 -17.04 10.75
C ALA A 294 -10.99 -18.57 10.49
N GLU A 295 -10.72 -18.98 9.26
CA GLU A 295 -10.55 -20.40 8.93
C GLU A 295 -9.21 -20.95 9.44
N TYR A 296 -8.14 -20.14 9.34
CA TYR A 296 -6.83 -20.49 9.86
C TYR A 296 -6.84 -20.79 11.36
N PHE A 297 -7.48 -19.95 12.19
CA PHE A 297 -7.62 -20.17 13.63
C PHE A 297 -8.72 -21.21 13.97
N GLY A 298 -9.62 -21.50 13.05
CA GLY A 298 -10.66 -22.54 13.16
C GLY A 298 -11.58 -22.35 14.36
N LYS A 299 -11.75 -23.38 15.18
CA LYS A 299 -12.64 -23.36 16.35
C LYS A 299 -12.29 -22.32 17.43
N ASN A 300 -11.09 -21.78 17.41
CA ASN A 300 -10.64 -20.73 18.31
C ASN A 300 -11.02 -19.33 17.81
N CYS A 301 -11.64 -19.20 16.64
CA CYS A 301 -12.06 -17.92 16.07
C CYS A 301 -13.58 -17.83 15.95
N GLU A 302 -14.16 -16.77 16.54
CA GLU A 302 -15.53 -16.35 16.31
C GLU A 302 -15.55 -15.26 15.24
N TRP A 303 -16.48 -15.34 14.27
CA TRP A 303 -16.68 -14.31 13.26
C TRP A 303 -17.92 -13.48 13.56
N ILE A 304 -17.77 -12.15 13.61
CA ILE A 304 -18.85 -11.17 13.77
C ILE A 304 -18.85 -10.28 12.52
N ALA A 305 -20.01 -10.14 11.87
CA ALA A 305 -20.15 -9.42 10.59
C ALA A 305 -21.00 -8.15 10.72
N PRO A 306 -20.44 -6.98 11.05
CA PRO A 306 -21.16 -5.70 11.01
C PRO A 306 -21.46 -5.28 9.57
N LYS A 307 -22.43 -4.38 9.36
CA LYS A 307 -22.61 -3.69 8.09
C LYS A 307 -21.38 -2.85 7.78
N PRO A 308 -20.90 -2.80 6.51
CA PRO A 308 -19.77 -1.96 6.14
C PRO A 308 -19.92 -0.51 6.57
N GLY A 309 -18.82 0.12 7.05
CA GLY A 309 -18.79 1.53 7.45
C GLY A 309 -19.49 1.86 8.77
N THR A 310 -19.93 0.86 9.55
CA THR A 310 -20.65 1.07 10.82
C THR A 310 -19.82 0.73 12.06
N ASP A 311 -18.54 0.49 11.90
CA ASP A 311 -17.61 0.08 12.95
C ASP A 311 -17.58 1.04 14.13
N VAL A 312 -17.59 2.35 13.86
CA VAL A 312 -17.54 3.40 14.88
C VAL A 312 -18.79 3.36 15.76
N ALA A 313 -19.99 3.16 15.19
CA ALA A 313 -21.23 3.06 15.95
C ALA A 313 -21.19 1.85 16.91
N MET A 314 -20.69 0.72 16.45
CA MET A 314 -20.51 -0.50 17.28
C MET A 314 -19.52 -0.25 18.42
N MET A 315 -18.37 0.37 18.15
CA MET A 315 -17.34 0.66 19.17
C MET A 315 -17.83 1.69 20.20
N ILE A 316 -18.55 2.73 19.77
CA ILE A 316 -19.13 3.73 20.69
C ILE A 316 -20.17 3.07 21.61
N ALA A 317 -20.97 2.12 21.12
CA ALA A 317 -21.90 1.38 21.95
C ALA A 317 -21.19 0.42 22.94
N MET A 318 -20.05 -0.13 22.57
CA MET A 318 -19.18 -0.86 23.52
C MET A 318 -18.66 0.09 24.61
N ALA A 319 -18.28 1.32 24.25
CA ALA A 319 -17.89 2.33 25.23
C ALA A 319 -19.04 2.69 26.18
N HIS A 320 -20.27 2.84 25.67
CA HIS A 320 -21.47 3.04 26.48
C HIS A 320 -21.65 1.90 27.49
N GLU A 321 -21.55 0.65 27.02
CA GLU A 321 -21.68 -0.53 27.89
C GLU A 321 -20.61 -0.57 28.99
N LEU A 322 -19.34 -0.32 28.65
CA LEU A 322 -18.25 -0.25 29.63
C LEU A 322 -18.47 0.84 30.68
N GLU A 323 -18.96 2.00 30.25
CA GLU A 323 -19.25 3.12 31.15
C GLU A 323 -20.38 2.81 32.10
N THR A 324 -21.54 2.36 31.58
CA THR A 324 -22.77 2.15 32.38
C THR A 324 -22.69 0.91 33.26
N SER A 325 -21.90 -0.10 32.88
CA SER A 325 -21.62 -1.27 33.71
C SER A 325 -20.50 -1.05 34.75
N GLY A 326 -19.88 0.15 34.76
CA GLY A 326 -18.81 0.48 35.69
C GLY A 326 -17.49 -0.25 35.43
N LYS A 327 -17.29 -0.79 34.21
CA LYS A 327 -16.11 -1.61 33.85
C LYS A 327 -14.95 -0.83 33.22
N VAL A 328 -15.07 0.49 33.03
CA VAL A 328 -13.98 1.34 32.53
C VAL A 328 -12.79 1.34 33.51
N ASP A 329 -11.58 1.21 32.98
CA ASP A 329 -10.35 1.38 33.76
C ASP A 329 -10.12 2.87 34.08
N ARG A 330 -10.70 3.33 35.20
CA ARG A 330 -10.65 4.72 35.63
C ARG A 330 -9.23 5.22 35.93
N GLU A 331 -8.37 4.32 36.42
CA GLU A 331 -6.99 4.66 36.70
C GLU A 331 -6.21 4.91 35.43
N PHE A 332 -6.36 4.04 34.43
CA PHE A 332 -5.74 4.24 33.13
C PHE A 332 -6.22 5.55 32.48
N ILE A 333 -7.53 5.77 32.44
CA ILE A 333 -8.13 7.00 31.86
C ILE A 333 -7.55 8.25 32.53
N ARG A 334 -7.53 8.29 33.85
CA ARG A 334 -7.03 9.44 34.59
C ARG A 334 -5.53 9.70 34.37
N LYS A 335 -4.72 8.66 34.32
CA LYS A 335 -3.25 8.76 34.27
C LYS A 335 -2.75 9.01 32.84
N TYR A 336 -3.32 8.36 31.84
CA TYR A 336 -2.74 8.24 30.50
C TYR A 336 -3.54 8.98 29.42
N THR A 337 -4.72 9.54 29.73
CA THR A 337 -5.56 10.19 28.72
C THR A 337 -5.98 11.60 29.11
N VAL A 338 -6.53 12.35 28.14
CA VAL A 338 -7.22 13.62 28.32
C VAL A 338 -8.52 13.65 27.51
N GLY A 339 -9.52 14.45 27.98
CA GLY A 339 -10.75 14.72 27.27
C GLY A 339 -11.82 13.63 27.33
N TYR A 340 -11.69 12.66 28.23
CA TYR A 340 -12.66 11.58 28.40
C TYR A 340 -14.07 12.08 28.76
N ASP A 341 -14.17 13.12 29.58
CA ASP A 341 -15.41 13.73 30.02
C ASP A 341 -16.28 14.24 28.87
N LYS A 342 -15.69 14.87 27.87
CA LYS A 342 -16.37 15.37 26.67
C LYS A 342 -16.88 14.21 25.81
N PHE A 343 -16.03 13.21 25.56
CA PHE A 343 -16.40 12.04 24.79
C PHE A 343 -17.54 11.23 25.46
N ILE A 344 -17.42 10.98 26.76
CA ILE A 344 -18.44 10.18 27.46
C ILE A 344 -19.78 10.92 27.58
N ALA A 345 -19.77 12.24 27.62
CA ALA A 345 -21.00 13.03 27.58
C ALA A 345 -21.77 12.82 26.25
N TYR A 346 -21.07 12.68 25.13
CA TYR A 346 -21.65 12.31 23.85
C TYR A 346 -22.16 10.86 23.87
N VAL A 347 -21.36 9.91 24.35
CA VAL A 347 -21.73 8.49 24.44
C VAL A 347 -23.02 8.28 25.26
N LEU A 348 -23.14 8.98 26.38
CA LEU A 348 -24.33 8.93 27.28
C LEU A 348 -25.53 9.77 26.79
N GLY A 349 -25.41 10.44 25.64
CA GLY A 349 -26.48 11.28 25.09
C GLY A 349 -26.67 12.63 25.80
N LYS A 350 -25.72 13.05 26.64
CA LYS A 350 -25.80 14.35 27.33
C LYS A 350 -25.48 15.52 26.39
N ALA A 351 -24.76 15.26 25.29
CA ALA A 351 -24.36 16.28 24.33
C ALA A 351 -25.42 16.50 23.22
N ASP A 352 -26.13 15.45 22.81
CA ASP A 352 -27.04 15.47 21.65
C ASP A 352 -28.43 14.83 21.91
N GLY A 353 -28.71 14.45 23.14
CA GLY A 353 -30.00 13.83 23.53
C GLY A 353 -30.17 12.38 23.17
N VAL A 354 -29.15 11.72 22.55
CA VAL A 354 -29.22 10.33 22.09
C VAL A 354 -28.15 9.48 22.75
N ALA A 355 -28.53 8.61 23.69
CA ALA A 355 -27.61 7.64 24.29
C ALA A 355 -27.20 6.56 23.28
N LYS A 356 -25.91 6.33 23.13
CA LYS A 356 -25.31 5.43 22.14
C LYS A 356 -25.29 3.98 22.66
N THR A 357 -26.43 3.48 23.04
CA THR A 357 -26.61 2.15 23.65
C THR A 357 -26.30 1.01 22.67
N PRO A 358 -26.03 -0.22 23.12
CA PRO A 358 -25.94 -1.39 22.25
C PRO A 358 -27.17 -1.60 21.36
N ALA A 359 -28.38 -1.31 21.86
CA ALA A 359 -29.62 -1.37 21.06
C ALA A 359 -29.71 -0.27 19.98
N TRP A 360 -29.13 0.91 20.23
CA TRP A 360 -28.95 1.95 19.21
C TRP A 360 -27.99 1.46 18.10
N ALA A 361 -26.83 0.90 18.46
CA ALA A 361 -25.87 0.40 17.49
C ALA A 361 -26.36 -0.82 16.69
N GLU A 362 -27.16 -1.72 17.30
CA GLU A 362 -27.76 -2.88 16.60
C GLU A 362 -28.56 -2.42 15.37
N LYS A 363 -29.30 -1.32 15.47
CA LYS A 363 -30.09 -0.75 14.34
C LYS A 363 -29.17 -0.26 13.21
N ILE A 364 -28.00 0.24 13.54
CA ILE A 364 -27.01 0.78 12.59
C ILE A 364 -26.20 -0.34 11.98
N CYS A 365 -25.47 -1.12 12.82
CA CYS A 365 -24.47 -2.08 12.36
C CYS A 365 -25.03 -3.49 12.09
N GLY A 366 -26.24 -3.78 12.55
CA GLY A 366 -26.87 -5.09 12.38
C GLY A 366 -26.32 -6.19 13.32
N VAL A 367 -25.36 -5.88 14.19
CA VAL A 367 -24.85 -6.78 15.20
C VAL A 367 -25.73 -6.71 16.43
N LYS A 368 -26.14 -7.87 16.99
CA LYS A 368 -27.03 -7.94 18.14
C LYS A 368 -26.48 -7.21 19.36
N ALA A 369 -27.34 -6.46 20.07
CA ALA A 369 -26.97 -5.69 21.26
C ALA A 369 -26.24 -6.56 22.32
N ASP A 370 -26.70 -7.79 22.52
CA ASP A 370 -26.07 -8.70 23.49
C ASP A 370 -24.68 -9.17 23.03
N ALA A 371 -24.44 -9.32 21.73
CA ALA A 371 -23.09 -9.60 21.19
C ALA A 371 -22.15 -8.41 21.42
N ILE A 372 -22.65 -7.17 21.20
CA ILE A 372 -21.89 -5.94 21.46
C ILE A 372 -21.49 -5.82 22.93
N LYS A 373 -22.44 -6.04 23.86
CA LYS A 373 -22.18 -6.05 25.30
C LYS A 373 -21.14 -7.12 25.68
N ARG A 374 -21.36 -8.37 25.23
CA ARG A 374 -20.44 -9.48 25.50
C ARG A 374 -19.03 -9.17 25.02
N LEU A 375 -18.88 -8.62 23.80
CA LEU A 375 -17.57 -8.25 23.26
C LEU A 375 -16.90 -7.18 24.12
N ALA A 376 -17.63 -6.12 24.51
CA ALA A 376 -17.12 -5.07 25.40
C ALA A 376 -16.61 -5.63 26.74
N HIS A 377 -17.38 -6.53 27.36
CA HIS A 377 -16.98 -7.18 28.61
C HIS A 377 -15.77 -8.09 28.43
N LEU A 378 -15.75 -8.93 27.39
CA LEU A 378 -14.60 -9.80 27.09
C LEU A 378 -13.31 -8.99 26.87
N MET A 379 -13.37 -7.90 26.11
CA MET A 379 -12.20 -7.06 25.87
C MET A 379 -11.67 -6.39 27.13
N ARG A 380 -12.52 -6.11 28.10
CA ARG A 380 -12.11 -5.53 29.39
C ARG A 380 -11.59 -6.58 30.38
N GLU A 381 -12.23 -7.73 30.44
CA GLU A 381 -11.93 -8.80 31.38
C GLU A 381 -10.71 -9.64 31.01
N LYS A 382 -10.44 -9.74 29.70
CA LYS A 382 -9.28 -10.42 29.14
C LYS A 382 -8.25 -9.39 28.69
N ARG A 383 -6.96 -9.70 28.87
CA ARG A 383 -5.90 -8.89 28.28
C ARG A 383 -6.00 -8.99 26.77
N SER A 384 -6.64 -8.00 26.18
CA SER A 384 -6.99 -8.03 24.77
C SER A 384 -6.02 -7.19 23.93
N MET A 385 -5.62 -7.74 22.77
CA MET A 385 -4.96 -7.02 21.69
C MET A 385 -5.99 -6.73 20.61
N LEU A 386 -6.23 -5.44 20.35
CA LEU A 386 -7.11 -4.97 19.27
C LEU A 386 -6.28 -4.74 17.99
N MET A 387 -6.33 -5.69 17.07
CA MET A 387 -5.63 -5.64 15.79
C MET A 387 -6.53 -4.96 14.74
N GLY A 388 -6.24 -3.72 14.38
CA GLY A 388 -7.00 -2.96 13.40
C GLY A 388 -6.45 -3.09 11.99
N GLY A 389 -7.32 -3.41 11.02
CA GLY A 389 -6.97 -3.38 9.59
C GLY A 389 -7.10 -1.98 8.99
N TRP A 390 -6.46 -1.75 7.84
CA TRP A 390 -6.53 -0.45 7.18
C TRP A 390 -7.76 -0.24 6.30
N GLY A 391 -8.41 -1.32 5.85
CA GLY A 391 -9.59 -1.24 4.99
C GLY A 391 -10.76 -0.46 5.59
N ILE A 392 -10.92 -0.54 6.91
CA ILE A 392 -12.04 0.07 7.65
C ILE A 392 -12.01 1.61 7.66
N GLN A 393 -10.86 2.23 7.45
CA GLN A 393 -10.73 3.69 7.39
C GLN A 393 -10.82 4.24 5.95
N ARG A 394 -10.89 3.37 4.92
CA ARG A 394 -11.13 3.77 3.53
C ARG A 394 -12.61 3.98 3.27
N ALA A 395 -13.23 4.79 4.10
CA ALA A 395 -14.65 5.10 4.13
C ALA A 395 -14.85 6.57 4.47
N GLN A 396 -16.01 7.11 4.14
CA GLN A 396 -16.36 8.46 4.58
C GLN A 396 -16.33 8.52 6.11
N HIS A 397 -15.74 9.56 6.69
CA HIS A 397 -15.44 9.71 8.11
C HIS A 397 -14.47 8.66 8.68
N GLY A 398 -13.59 8.10 7.83
CA GLY A 398 -12.66 7.03 8.18
C GLY A 398 -11.67 7.37 9.30
N GLU A 399 -11.44 8.65 9.59
CA GLU A 399 -10.63 9.13 10.71
C GLU A 399 -11.16 8.63 12.07
N GLN A 400 -12.46 8.49 12.19
CA GLN A 400 -13.14 8.13 13.43
C GLN A 400 -12.82 6.70 13.91
N VAL A 401 -12.53 5.79 12.98
CA VAL A 401 -12.39 4.35 13.28
C VAL A 401 -11.15 4.07 14.12
N HIS A 402 -9.96 4.45 13.66
CA HIS A 402 -8.72 4.20 14.39
C HIS A 402 -8.64 5.01 15.68
N TRP A 403 -9.17 6.23 15.68
CA TRP A 403 -9.33 7.00 16.90
C TRP A 403 -10.18 6.27 17.93
N MET A 404 -11.36 5.76 17.52
CA MET A 404 -12.24 5.02 18.41
C MET A 404 -11.62 3.72 18.92
N MET A 405 -10.82 3.02 18.10
CA MET A 405 -10.06 1.85 18.53
C MET A 405 -9.09 2.16 19.68
N VAL A 406 -8.34 3.28 19.56
CA VAL A 406 -7.44 3.73 20.64
C VAL A 406 -8.24 4.06 21.91
N VAL A 407 -9.38 4.75 21.78
CA VAL A 407 -10.24 5.11 22.91
C VAL A 407 -10.79 3.87 23.59
N LEU A 408 -11.27 2.88 22.82
CA LEU A 408 -11.80 1.63 23.35
C LEU A 408 -10.72 0.82 24.09
N ALA A 409 -9.50 0.71 23.52
CA ALA A 409 -8.37 0.08 24.17
C ALA A 409 -7.93 0.82 25.44
N ALA A 410 -8.02 2.15 25.46
CA ALA A 410 -7.76 2.96 26.66
C ALA A 410 -8.82 2.71 27.76
N MET A 411 -10.10 2.63 27.41
CA MET A 411 -11.17 2.31 28.35
C MET A 411 -11.02 0.91 28.98
N CYS A 412 -10.46 -0.04 28.22
CA CYS A 412 -10.09 -1.37 28.71
C CYS A 412 -8.81 -1.36 29.57
N GLY A 413 -7.97 -0.34 29.48
CA GLY A 413 -6.76 -0.20 30.30
C GLY A 413 -5.57 -1.06 29.86
N HIS A 414 -5.57 -1.64 28.65
CA HIS A 414 -4.58 -2.62 28.20
C HIS A 414 -3.43 -2.02 27.39
N ILE A 415 -3.50 -0.74 26.98
CA ILE A 415 -2.46 -0.09 26.17
C ILE A 415 -1.10 -0.13 26.89
N GLY A 416 -0.08 -0.61 26.20
CA GLY A 416 1.27 -0.77 26.72
C GLY A 416 1.45 -1.90 27.72
N GLN A 417 0.43 -2.75 27.97
CA GLN A 417 0.62 -4.03 28.67
C GLN A 417 1.18 -5.07 27.68
N PRO A 418 2.15 -5.90 28.09
CA PRO A 418 2.58 -7.02 27.26
C PRO A 418 1.39 -7.92 26.86
N GLY A 419 1.16 -8.06 25.55
CA GLY A 419 0.05 -8.85 24.99
C GLY A 419 -1.31 -8.16 24.96
N GLY A 420 -1.39 -6.86 25.31
CA GLY A 420 -2.64 -6.07 25.28
C GLY A 420 -2.48 -4.72 24.59
N GLY A 421 -3.60 -4.04 24.39
CA GLY A 421 -3.66 -2.71 23.76
C GLY A 421 -4.20 -2.75 22.35
N PHE A 422 -3.54 -2.08 21.43
CA PHE A 422 -3.90 -2.05 20.01
C PHE A 422 -2.67 -2.16 19.12
N GLY A 423 -2.88 -2.54 17.84
CA GLY A 423 -1.86 -2.55 16.82
C GLY A 423 -2.47 -2.44 15.42
N PHE A 424 -1.89 -1.58 14.58
CA PHE A 424 -2.47 -1.22 13.27
C PHE A 424 -1.63 -1.68 12.07
N SER A 425 -0.56 -2.48 12.30
CA SER A 425 0.33 -2.95 11.25
C SER A 425 0.62 -4.45 11.29
N TYR A 426 -0.08 -5.25 12.09
CA TYR A 426 0.09 -6.71 12.09
C TYR A 426 -0.27 -7.38 10.75
N HIS A 427 -1.10 -6.73 9.96
CA HIS A 427 -1.53 -7.16 8.65
C HIS A 427 -0.73 -6.51 7.51
N TYR A 428 0.41 -5.87 7.82
CA TYR A 428 1.26 -5.17 6.86
C TYR A 428 2.74 -5.35 7.22
N SER A 429 3.55 -5.64 6.21
CA SER A 429 5.03 -5.63 6.26
C SER A 429 5.64 -6.38 7.46
N ASN A 430 5.02 -7.50 7.82
CA ASN A 430 5.44 -8.33 8.96
C ASN A 430 5.48 -7.59 10.32
N GLY A 431 4.56 -6.66 10.54
CA GLY A 431 4.41 -5.99 11.84
C GLY A 431 4.28 -7.01 12.98
N GLY A 432 5.06 -6.81 14.05
CA GLY A 432 5.17 -7.75 15.15
C GLY A 432 6.29 -8.81 15.00
N ALA A 433 6.87 -8.99 13.81
CA ALA A 433 8.10 -9.75 13.64
C ALA A 433 9.28 -9.00 14.24
N ALA A 434 10.20 -9.72 14.89
CA ALA A 434 11.30 -9.09 15.63
C ALA A 434 12.30 -8.41 14.70
N THR A 435 12.64 -7.16 14.99
CA THR A 435 13.62 -6.38 14.21
C THR A 435 15.04 -6.90 14.42
N SER A 436 15.82 -7.06 13.34
CA SER A 436 17.20 -7.46 13.43
C SER A 436 18.14 -6.30 13.78
N MET A 437 19.42 -6.60 13.95
CA MET A 437 20.47 -5.61 14.17
C MET A 437 21.00 -4.98 12.86
N ALA A 438 20.40 -5.27 11.71
CA ALA A 438 20.82 -4.71 10.43
C ALA A 438 20.69 -3.17 10.44
N PRO A 439 21.66 -2.44 9.93
CA PRO A 439 21.52 -1.03 9.62
C PRO A 439 20.43 -0.77 8.57
N ALA A 440 19.99 0.47 8.45
CA ALA A 440 19.09 0.84 7.37
C ALA A 440 19.84 0.81 6.02
N LEU A 441 19.27 0.12 5.03
CA LEU A 441 19.81 0.15 3.67
C LEU A 441 19.38 1.44 2.98
N GLY A 442 20.34 2.24 2.51
CA GLY A 442 20.07 3.46 1.75
C GLY A 442 19.38 3.21 0.40
N GLY A 443 18.78 4.25 -0.17
CA GLY A 443 18.15 4.23 -1.50
C GLY A 443 18.37 5.53 -2.27
N ILE A 444 17.95 5.58 -3.55
CA ILE A 444 18.04 6.77 -4.37
C ILE A 444 17.08 7.85 -3.88
N SER A 445 17.60 9.05 -3.62
CA SER A 445 16.79 10.19 -3.17
C SER A 445 16.12 10.89 -4.34
N ALA A 446 14.88 11.32 -4.16
CA ALA A 446 14.19 12.19 -5.10
C ALA A 446 14.80 13.61 -5.17
N ASN A 447 15.54 14.04 -4.16
CA ASN A 447 16.22 15.33 -4.14
C ASN A 447 17.75 15.18 -4.08
N PRO A 448 18.46 15.33 -5.20
CA PRO A 448 19.92 15.18 -5.23
C PRO A 448 20.68 16.28 -4.49
N LYS A 449 20.05 17.45 -4.23
CA LYS A 449 20.71 18.58 -3.55
C LYS A 449 20.74 18.43 -2.04
N GLY A 450 20.18 17.35 -1.51
CA GLY A 450 20.04 17.15 -0.07
C GLY A 450 19.03 18.11 0.58
N GLY A 451 18.81 17.96 1.86
CA GLY A 451 17.90 18.83 2.62
C GLY A 451 16.49 18.30 2.77
N SER A 452 16.19 17.15 2.22
CA SER A 452 15.04 16.39 2.62
C SER A 452 15.34 15.68 3.92
N GLU A 453 15.19 16.35 4.99
CA GLU A 453 14.98 15.67 6.23
C GLU A 453 13.64 14.92 6.12
N GLY A 454 13.65 13.81 5.43
CA GLY A 454 12.79 12.70 5.74
C GLY A 454 11.40 12.64 5.18
N LEU A 455 11.04 13.38 4.13
CA LEU A 455 9.71 13.23 3.53
C LEU A 455 9.79 13.10 2.02
N SER A 456 10.36 12.02 1.53
CA SER A 456 10.59 11.78 0.09
C SER A 456 9.33 11.77 -0.78
N TRP A 457 8.16 11.68 -0.18
CA TRP A 457 6.89 11.69 -0.91
C TRP A 457 5.94 12.80 -0.46
N VAL A 458 6.26 13.56 0.59
CA VAL A 458 5.42 14.60 1.14
C VAL A 458 6.07 15.99 1.09
N GLY A 459 7.39 16.10 1.11
CA GLY A 459 8.07 17.37 1.35
C GLY A 459 9.01 17.87 0.26
N GLU A 460 9.22 17.12 -0.80
CA GLU A 460 10.21 17.46 -1.83
C GLU A 460 9.61 18.17 -3.06
N SER A 461 8.31 18.38 -3.08
CA SER A 461 7.61 19.10 -4.14
C SER A 461 7.35 20.57 -3.79
N LEU A 462 7.30 21.44 -4.79
CA LEU A 462 7.01 22.89 -4.62
C LEU A 462 5.57 23.14 -4.17
N ALA A 463 4.64 22.29 -4.60
CA ALA A 463 3.26 22.28 -4.16
C ALA A 463 2.84 20.85 -3.86
N THR A 464 1.90 20.66 -2.93
CA THR A 464 1.47 19.33 -2.51
C THR A 464 -0.04 19.33 -2.30
N ILE A 465 -0.72 18.33 -2.83
CA ILE A 465 -2.16 18.11 -2.70
C ILE A 465 -2.42 16.76 -2.03
N PRO A 466 -3.58 16.53 -1.38
CA PRO A 466 -3.91 15.19 -0.91
C PRO A 466 -4.01 14.21 -2.08
N LEU A 467 -3.41 13.01 -1.96
CA LEU A 467 -3.35 12.04 -3.06
C LEU A 467 -4.72 11.73 -3.63
N ALA A 468 -5.69 11.39 -2.79
CA ALA A 468 -7.05 11.07 -3.22
C ALA A 468 -7.84 12.26 -3.78
N ARG A 469 -7.21 13.44 -3.94
CA ARG A 469 -7.84 14.66 -4.51
C ARG A 469 -7.20 15.11 -5.81
N PHE A 470 -6.31 14.34 -6.43
CA PHE A 470 -5.69 14.78 -7.69
C PHE A 470 -6.72 14.88 -8.84
N THR A 471 -7.74 14.00 -8.87
CA THR A 471 -8.86 14.09 -9.82
C THR A 471 -9.59 15.44 -9.69
N ASP A 472 -9.97 15.79 -8.45
CA ASP A 472 -10.60 17.09 -8.15
C ASP A 472 -9.68 18.28 -8.49
N CYS A 473 -8.37 18.14 -8.22
CA CYS A 473 -7.37 19.15 -8.56
C CYS A 473 -7.28 19.40 -10.07
N PHE A 474 -7.22 18.33 -10.87
CA PHE A 474 -7.11 18.47 -12.32
C PHE A 474 -8.39 19.07 -12.92
N LEU A 475 -9.57 18.73 -12.38
CA LEU A 475 -10.85 19.27 -12.86
C LEU A 475 -11.11 20.72 -12.42
N ASN A 476 -10.57 21.15 -11.28
CA ASN A 476 -10.92 22.40 -10.64
C ASN A 476 -9.69 23.25 -10.24
N PRO A 477 -8.84 23.67 -11.20
CA PRO A 477 -7.69 24.54 -10.90
C PRO A 477 -8.15 25.82 -10.18
N GLY A 478 -7.40 26.25 -9.17
CA GLY A 478 -7.69 27.43 -8.36
C GLY A 478 -8.72 27.20 -7.23
N LYS A 479 -9.38 26.03 -7.17
CA LYS A 479 -10.23 25.66 -6.04
C LYS A 479 -9.39 25.53 -4.78
N THR A 480 -9.89 26.08 -3.66
CA THR A 480 -9.26 25.93 -2.35
C THR A 480 -10.05 24.92 -1.51
N ILE A 481 -9.34 23.99 -0.91
CA ILE A 481 -9.88 22.96 0.00
C ILE A 481 -9.26 23.08 1.39
N ASP A 482 -9.95 22.53 2.37
CA ASP A 482 -9.40 22.29 3.71
C ASP A 482 -8.62 20.97 3.73
N TYR A 483 -7.48 20.95 4.42
CA TYR A 483 -6.69 19.76 4.68
C TYR A 483 -5.85 19.93 5.93
N ASN A 484 -6.08 19.11 6.95
CA ASN A 484 -5.26 19.02 8.16
C ASN A 484 -4.94 20.40 8.80
N GLY A 485 -5.97 21.24 8.94
CA GLY A 485 -5.88 22.60 9.50
C GLY A 485 -5.27 23.64 8.55
N LYS A 486 -5.04 23.29 7.29
CA LYS A 486 -4.48 24.18 6.26
C LYS A 486 -5.52 24.41 5.13
N LYS A 487 -5.31 25.49 4.39
CA LYS A 487 -5.98 25.74 3.11
C LYS A 487 -5.00 25.37 1.98
N ILE A 488 -5.46 24.54 1.06
CA ILE A 488 -4.68 24.14 -0.13
C ILE A 488 -5.42 24.64 -1.37
N THR A 489 -4.75 25.45 -2.18
CA THR A 489 -5.28 25.90 -3.47
C THR A 489 -4.69 25.04 -4.57
N TYR A 490 -5.54 24.43 -5.38
CA TYR A 490 -5.13 23.56 -6.47
C TYR A 490 -4.37 24.31 -7.55
N PRO A 491 -3.17 23.86 -7.95
CA PRO A 491 -2.46 24.39 -9.11
C PRO A 491 -3.16 24.00 -10.42
N ASP A 492 -2.91 24.75 -11.48
CA ASP A 492 -3.35 24.40 -12.83
C ASP A 492 -2.36 23.43 -13.47
N ILE A 493 -2.64 22.13 -13.40
CA ILE A 493 -1.78 21.09 -13.93
C ILE A 493 -1.87 21.06 -15.47
N ARG A 494 -0.72 21.24 -16.13
CA ARG A 494 -0.55 21.24 -17.58
C ARG A 494 0.19 20.02 -18.10
N LEU A 495 1.01 19.39 -17.27
CA LEU A 495 1.73 18.17 -17.58
C LEU A 495 1.62 17.19 -16.44
N VAL A 496 1.32 15.92 -16.75
CA VAL A 496 1.40 14.79 -15.83
C VAL A 496 2.58 13.92 -16.25
N PHE A 497 3.49 13.66 -15.32
CA PHE A 497 4.50 12.62 -15.48
C PHE A 497 4.25 11.55 -14.43
N TRP A 498 3.89 10.36 -14.87
CA TRP A 498 3.56 9.23 -14.02
C TRP A 498 4.54 8.07 -14.27
N SER A 499 5.23 7.63 -13.22
CA SER A 499 6.24 6.58 -13.30
C SER A 499 5.98 5.51 -12.25
N GLY A 500 5.55 4.34 -12.70
CA GLY A 500 5.11 3.25 -11.83
C GLY A 500 3.78 3.54 -11.13
N GLY A 501 3.03 2.48 -10.85
CA GLY A 501 1.68 2.56 -10.33
C GLY A 501 0.62 2.82 -11.40
N ASN A 502 -0.62 2.44 -11.12
CA ASN A 502 -1.73 2.54 -12.06
C ASN A 502 -2.91 3.28 -11.42
N PRO A 503 -3.01 4.62 -11.56
CA PRO A 503 -4.08 5.42 -10.96
C PRO A 503 -5.49 4.97 -11.39
N PHE A 504 -5.67 4.42 -12.59
CA PHE A 504 -6.97 3.87 -13.04
C PHE A 504 -7.44 2.64 -12.27
N ALA A 505 -6.55 2.00 -11.51
CA ALA A 505 -6.91 0.91 -10.61
C ALA A 505 -6.73 1.28 -9.12
N GLN A 506 -6.56 2.56 -8.80
CA GLN A 506 -6.35 3.04 -7.42
C GLN A 506 -7.24 4.22 -7.04
N GLN A 507 -7.51 5.13 -8.00
CA GLN A 507 -8.35 6.29 -7.79
C GLN A 507 -9.82 5.92 -8.03
N GLU A 508 -10.69 6.40 -7.17
CA GLU A 508 -12.13 6.22 -7.27
C GLU A 508 -12.71 6.98 -8.46
N ASP A 509 -13.93 6.61 -8.88
CA ASP A 509 -14.67 7.20 -9.99
C ASP A 509 -13.85 7.27 -11.29
N THR A 510 -13.65 6.11 -11.92
CA THR A 510 -12.90 6.00 -13.17
C THR A 510 -13.42 6.96 -14.26
N ASN A 511 -14.72 7.24 -14.32
CA ASN A 511 -15.30 8.19 -15.27
C ASN A 511 -14.90 9.63 -14.98
N GLY A 512 -14.87 10.02 -13.70
CA GLY A 512 -14.32 11.30 -13.25
C GLY A 512 -12.82 11.40 -13.53
N LEU A 513 -12.09 10.31 -13.32
CA LEU A 513 -10.65 10.23 -13.62
C LEU A 513 -10.36 10.38 -15.12
N ILE A 514 -11.15 9.78 -16.01
CA ILE A 514 -11.01 9.95 -17.48
C ILE A 514 -11.11 11.42 -17.85
N LYS A 515 -12.12 12.14 -17.33
CA LYS A 515 -12.28 13.59 -17.54
C LYS A 515 -11.07 14.36 -17.07
N ALA A 516 -10.61 14.07 -15.86
CA ALA A 516 -9.45 14.72 -15.26
C ALA A 516 -8.16 14.44 -16.05
N TRP A 517 -7.96 13.20 -16.48
CA TRP A 517 -6.77 12.78 -17.24
C TRP A 517 -6.70 13.34 -18.65
N LYS A 518 -7.84 13.75 -19.22
CA LYS A 518 -7.92 14.43 -20.52
C LYS A 518 -7.57 15.93 -20.44
N ARG A 519 -7.49 16.54 -19.25
CA ARG A 519 -7.26 17.98 -19.11
C ARG A 519 -5.82 18.46 -19.33
N PRO A 520 -4.77 17.82 -18.79
CA PRO A 520 -3.40 18.25 -19.01
C PRO A 520 -3.04 18.32 -20.50
N GLU A 521 -2.17 19.26 -20.87
CA GLU A 521 -1.70 19.42 -22.25
C GLU A 521 -0.87 18.19 -22.69
N THR A 522 -0.12 17.60 -21.75
CA THR A 522 0.72 16.43 -21.98
C THR A 522 0.64 15.44 -20.80
N THR A 523 0.54 14.16 -21.13
CA THR A 523 0.62 13.05 -20.17
C THR A 523 1.70 12.07 -20.60
N ILE A 524 2.65 11.82 -19.71
CA ILE A 524 3.78 10.91 -19.91
C ILE A 524 3.66 9.78 -18.89
N VAL A 525 3.78 8.53 -19.35
CA VAL A 525 3.76 7.34 -18.49
C VAL A 525 5.01 6.50 -18.75
N CYS A 526 5.71 6.10 -17.69
CA CYS A 526 6.78 5.13 -17.73
C CYS A 526 6.32 3.88 -16.94
N ASP A 527 6.18 2.74 -17.61
CA ASP A 527 5.68 1.50 -17.00
C ASP A 527 6.21 0.26 -17.74
N THR A 528 6.01 -0.91 -17.13
CA THR A 528 6.40 -2.19 -17.70
C THR A 528 5.32 -2.77 -18.63
N VAL A 529 4.05 -2.47 -18.37
CA VAL A 529 2.88 -3.05 -19.07
C VAL A 529 1.87 -1.97 -19.43
N TRP A 530 1.03 -2.26 -20.44
CA TRP A 530 -0.04 -1.39 -20.92
C TRP A 530 -1.22 -1.34 -19.95
N THR A 531 -1.00 -0.72 -18.78
CA THR A 531 -2.07 -0.35 -17.86
C THR A 531 -3.02 0.67 -18.51
N ALA A 532 -4.20 0.86 -17.95
CA ALA A 532 -5.10 1.91 -18.42
C ALA A 532 -4.43 3.30 -18.39
N SER A 533 -3.60 3.56 -17.39
CA SER A 533 -2.82 4.80 -17.30
C SER A 533 -1.91 5.03 -18.52
N ALA A 534 -1.22 3.97 -18.98
CA ALA A 534 -0.38 4.01 -20.17
C ALA A 534 -1.23 4.17 -21.46
N ARG A 535 -2.39 3.51 -21.52
CA ARG A 535 -3.33 3.63 -22.67
C ARG A 535 -3.92 5.05 -22.79
N PHE A 536 -4.03 5.78 -21.70
CA PHE A 536 -4.48 7.17 -21.67
C PHE A 536 -3.33 8.19 -21.67
N ALA A 537 -2.11 7.79 -22.04
CA ALA A 537 -0.96 8.70 -22.15
C ALA A 537 -0.76 9.23 -23.58
N ASP A 538 0.08 10.25 -23.69
CA ASP A 538 0.58 10.80 -24.96
C ASP A 538 1.93 10.18 -25.33
N ILE A 539 2.81 10.01 -24.34
CA ILE A 539 4.13 9.40 -24.47
C ILE A 539 4.24 8.25 -23.47
N VAL A 540 4.63 7.08 -23.94
CA VAL A 540 4.79 5.87 -23.15
C VAL A 540 6.21 5.35 -23.28
N LEU A 541 6.89 5.20 -22.14
CA LEU A 541 8.28 4.75 -22.04
C LEU A 541 8.33 3.33 -21.42
N PRO A 542 8.94 2.34 -22.12
CA PRO A 542 9.04 0.96 -21.64
C PRO A 542 10.12 0.80 -20.58
N ALA A 543 9.71 0.43 -19.35
CA ALA A 543 10.63 0.11 -18.26
C ALA A 543 10.89 -1.40 -18.17
N CYS A 544 12.06 -1.77 -17.62
CA CYS A 544 12.42 -3.14 -17.26
C CYS A 544 11.64 -3.63 -16.04
N THR A 545 11.38 -4.94 -15.99
CA THR A 545 11.03 -5.63 -14.74
C THR A 545 12.26 -5.81 -13.85
N SER A 546 12.08 -6.19 -12.58
CA SER A 546 13.21 -6.46 -11.66
C SER A 546 14.13 -7.58 -12.13
N LEU A 547 13.63 -8.49 -12.98
CA LEU A 547 14.40 -9.62 -13.51
C LEU A 547 15.35 -9.24 -14.66
N GLU A 548 15.14 -8.06 -15.24
CA GLU A 548 15.87 -7.55 -16.41
C GLU A 548 16.94 -6.49 -16.05
N ARG A 549 17.16 -6.22 -14.78
CA ARG A 549 18.11 -5.20 -14.28
C ARG A 549 18.71 -5.58 -12.94
N VAL A 550 19.68 -4.83 -12.48
CA VAL A 550 20.30 -4.98 -11.16
C VAL A 550 19.65 -4.03 -10.15
N ASP A 551 19.63 -4.45 -8.88
CA ASP A 551 19.21 -3.63 -7.75
C ASP A 551 19.68 -4.21 -6.42
N ILE A 552 19.26 -3.63 -5.31
CA ILE A 552 19.46 -4.13 -3.94
C ILE A 552 18.20 -3.80 -3.11
N THR A 553 17.84 -4.68 -2.20
CA THR A 553 16.69 -4.43 -1.30
C THR A 553 16.93 -4.99 0.10
N SER A 554 16.15 -4.52 1.08
CA SER A 554 16.08 -5.08 2.43
C SER A 554 15.07 -6.22 2.50
N ILE A 555 15.23 -7.13 3.47
CA ILE A 555 14.26 -8.17 3.81
C ILE A 555 13.43 -7.69 5.01
N GLY A 556 12.14 -7.45 4.79
CA GLY A 556 11.20 -6.99 5.81
C GLY A 556 11.31 -5.52 6.16
N SER A 557 10.22 -4.77 6.00
CA SER A 557 10.19 -3.33 6.30
C SER A 557 10.34 -3.04 7.80
N TYR A 558 9.80 -3.89 8.67
CA TYR A 558 9.91 -3.73 10.13
C TYR A 558 10.95 -4.66 10.75
N SER A 559 11.07 -5.89 10.25
CA SER A 559 12.05 -6.85 10.75
C SER A 559 13.47 -6.53 10.29
N ASN A 560 13.63 -5.94 9.12
CA ASN A 560 14.93 -5.56 8.53
C ASN A 560 15.97 -6.68 8.67
N LEU A 561 15.61 -7.93 8.30
CA LEU A 561 16.40 -9.13 8.56
C LEU A 561 17.72 -9.20 7.79
N GLY A 562 17.84 -8.44 6.69
CA GLY A 562 19.03 -8.50 5.86
C GLY A 562 18.88 -7.78 4.54
N TYR A 563 19.82 -8.06 3.63
CA TYR A 563 19.84 -7.47 2.28
C TYR A 563 19.91 -8.54 1.21
N VAL A 564 19.31 -8.26 0.06
CA VAL A 564 19.30 -9.12 -1.12
C VAL A 564 19.93 -8.38 -2.28
N ALA A 565 20.92 -9.01 -2.95
CA ALA A 565 21.41 -8.59 -4.25
C ALA A 565 20.38 -9.00 -5.31
N MET A 566 19.67 -8.04 -5.85
CA MET A 566 18.75 -8.27 -6.96
C MET A 566 19.54 -8.30 -8.26
N GLN A 567 19.98 -9.49 -8.64
CA GLN A 567 20.85 -9.72 -9.79
C GLN A 567 20.03 -9.78 -11.08
N GLN A 568 20.55 -9.22 -12.15
CA GLN A 568 19.92 -9.35 -13.46
C GLN A 568 19.89 -10.81 -13.90
N ALA A 569 18.72 -11.32 -14.23
CA ALA A 569 18.53 -12.70 -14.65
C ALA A 569 18.57 -12.86 -16.17
N ILE A 570 17.96 -11.93 -16.90
CA ILE A 570 17.82 -11.97 -18.36
C ILE A 570 18.12 -10.60 -18.96
N GLU A 571 18.43 -10.59 -20.26
CA GLU A 571 18.52 -9.35 -21.04
C GLU A 571 17.18 -8.59 -21.00
N PRO A 572 17.20 -7.24 -21.01
CA PRO A 572 16.02 -6.44 -21.20
C PRO A 572 15.21 -6.89 -22.42
N GLN A 573 13.94 -7.14 -22.24
CA GLN A 573 13.09 -7.60 -23.35
C GLN A 573 12.71 -6.44 -24.26
N TYR A 574 12.75 -6.65 -25.55
CA TYR A 574 12.48 -5.65 -26.58
C TYR A 574 13.42 -4.42 -26.45
N GLU A 575 12.85 -3.21 -26.37
CA GLU A 575 13.60 -1.96 -26.18
C GLU A 575 13.37 -1.37 -24.78
N SER A 576 13.05 -2.18 -23.78
CA SER A 576 12.92 -1.68 -22.41
C SER A 576 14.29 -1.39 -21.79
N HIS A 577 14.34 -0.42 -20.89
CA HIS A 577 15.51 -0.07 -20.09
C HIS A 577 15.17 0.07 -18.61
N SER A 578 16.19 0.02 -17.75
CA SER A 578 16.00 0.33 -16.33
C SER A 578 15.53 1.76 -16.14
N ASP A 579 14.76 2.01 -15.08
CA ASP A 579 14.32 3.37 -14.73
C ASP A 579 15.53 4.29 -14.55
N PHE A 580 16.64 3.82 -13.96
CA PHE A 580 17.84 4.61 -13.81
C PHE A 580 18.40 5.05 -15.17
N TRP A 581 18.50 4.14 -16.15
CA TRP A 581 18.95 4.47 -17.51
C TRP A 581 18.00 5.49 -18.17
N ILE A 582 16.70 5.28 -18.10
CA ILE A 582 15.68 6.17 -18.70
C ILE A 582 15.86 7.61 -18.19
N TYR A 583 15.93 7.77 -16.87
CA TYR A 583 16.03 9.10 -16.27
C TYR A 583 17.45 9.70 -16.33
N ARG A 584 18.48 8.89 -16.42
CA ARG A 584 19.83 9.36 -16.75
C ARG A 584 19.87 9.96 -18.17
N GLU A 585 19.39 9.25 -19.19
CA GLU A 585 19.39 9.74 -20.56
C GLU A 585 18.47 10.98 -20.72
N LEU A 586 17.34 11.03 -20.01
CA LEU A 586 16.52 12.24 -19.96
C LEU A 586 17.28 13.40 -19.31
N SER A 587 17.95 13.17 -18.19
CA SER A 587 18.73 14.21 -17.49
C SER A 587 19.90 14.71 -18.34
N LYS A 588 20.51 13.84 -19.13
CA LYS A 588 21.53 14.20 -20.12
C LYS A 588 20.99 15.13 -21.20
N LYS A 589 19.82 14.83 -21.77
CA LYS A 589 19.15 15.74 -22.72
C LYS A 589 18.77 17.08 -22.10
N MET A 590 18.52 17.12 -20.81
CA MET A 590 18.18 18.32 -20.06
C MET A 590 19.39 19.07 -19.49
N GLY A 591 20.61 18.51 -19.60
CA GLY A 591 21.88 19.17 -19.26
C GLY A 591 22.32 19.06 -17.80
N PHE A 592 21.76 18.10 -17.04
CA PHE A 592 22.11 17.88 -15.63
C PHE A 592 22.37 16.39 -15.26
N GLU A 593 22.94 15.62 -16.21
CA GLU A 593 23.28 14.21 -16.00
C GLU A 593 24.18 13.99 -14.77
N LYS A 594 25.19 14.86 -14.60
CA LYS A 594 26.14 14.74 -13.49
C LYS A 594 25.46 14.91 -12.12
N GLU A 595 24.54 15.86 -12.01
CA GLU A 595 23.76 16.11 -10.79
C GLU A 595 22.78 14.97 -10.53
N PHE A 596 22.23 14.39 -11.58
CA PHE A 596 21.34 13.24 -11.47
C PHE A 596 22.09 11.99 -11.02
N THR A 597 23.21 11.65 -11.67
CA THR A 597 23.95 10.41 -11.42
C THR A 597 24.94 10.50 -10.26
N GLU A 598 25.35 11.72 -9.86
CA GLU A 598 26.48 11.98 -8.96
C GLU A 598 27.77 11.30 -9.44
N GLY A 599 27.89 11.05 -10.75
CA GLY A 599 29.01 10.39 -11.39
C GLY A 599 29.04 8.86 -11.21
N LEU A 600 27.94 8.24 -10.79
CA LEU A 600 27.82 6.79 -10.59
C LEU A 600 26.88 6.16 -11.64
N ASP A 601 27.19 4.93 -12.00
CA ASP A 601 26.29 4.00 -12.68
C ASP A 601 25.43 3.20 -11.67
N GLU A 602 24.59 2.28 -12.15
CA GLU A 602 23.73 1.47 -11.30
C GLU A 602 24.52 0.67 -10.25
N MET A 603 25.58 -0.01 -10.65
CA MET A 603 26.39 -0.79 -9.71
C MET A 603 27.15 0.09 -8.71
N GLY A 604 27.57 1.28 -9.13
CA GLY A 604 28.18 2.28 -8.25
C GLY A 604 27.22 2.75 -7.15
N TRP A 605 25.93 2.97 -7.50
CA TRP A 605 24.89 3.30 -6.52
C TRP A 605 24.59 2.14 -5.57
N ILE A 606 24.41 0.91 -6.08
CA ILE A 606 24.13 -0.28 -5.29
C ILE A 606 25.27 -0.55 -4.31
N ARG A 607 26.53 -0.45 -4.81
CA ARG A 607 27.74 -0.57 -3.97
C ARG A 607 27.75 0.50 -2.86
N ARG A 608 27.46 1.75 -3.21
CA ARG A 608 27.39 2.84 -2.23
C ARG A 608 26.37 2.55 -1.11
N PHE A 609 25.18 2.06 -1.44
CA PHE A 609 24.16 1.70 -0.44
C PHE A 609 24.68 0.60 0.49
N TYR A 610 25.23 -0.47 -0.08
CA TYR A 610 25.76 -1.59 0.68
C TYR A 610 26.95 -1.19 1.57
N GLU A 611 27.95 -0.50 1.03
CA GLU A 611 29.15 -0.10 1.77
C GLU A 611 28.84 0.90 2.89
N ASN A 612 27.85 1.77 2.72
CA ASN A 612 27.39 2.66 3.80
C ASN A 612 26.74 1.86 4.93
N ALA A 613 25.89 0.90 4.61
CA ALA A 613 25.31 -0.01 5.60
C ALA A 613 26.40 -0.87 6.27
N ALA A 614 27.42 -1.34 5.53
CA ALA A 614 28.52 -2.10 6.09
C ALA A 614 29.35 -1.28 7.09
N LYS A 615 29.57 0.00 6.81
CA LYS A 615 30.26 0.91 7.77
C LYS A 615 29.46 1.09 9.06
N GLU A 616 28.14 1.24 8.95
CA GLU A 616 27.25 1.37 10.12
C GLU A 616 27.18 0.05 10.90
N ALA A 617 27.11 -1.10 10.21
CA ALA A 617 27.17 -2.41 10.82
C ALA A 617 28.46 -2.60 11.63
N HIS A 618 29.62 -2.22 11.05
CA HIS A 618 30.91 -2.29 11.74
C HIS A 618 30.92 -1.45 13.02
N VAL A 619 30.37 -0.23 13.00
CA VAL A 619 30.25 0.62 14.20
C VAL A 619 29.41 -0.06 15.28
N ASN A 620 28.41 -0.86 14.89
CA ASN A 620 27.54 -1.63 15.78
C ASN A 620 28.12 -3.01 16.16
N GLY A 621 29.40 -3.27 15.82
CA GLY A 621 30.09 -4.53 16.15
C GLY A 621 29.74 -5.72 15.26
N LEU A 622 29.17 -5.47 14.10
CA LEU A 622 28.84 -6.48 13.10
C LEU A 622 29.79 -6.41 11.90
N GLU A 623 30.28 -7.55 11.46
CA GLU A 623 31.14 -7.66 10.29
C GLU A 623 30.37 -8.24 9.12
N MET A 624 30.24 -7.45 8.06
CA MET A 624 29.61 -7.86 6.81
C MET A 624 30.64 -8.41 5.82
N PRO A 625 30.24 -9.25 4.84
CA PRO A 625 31.13 -9.65 3.72
C PRO A 625 31.47 -8.41 2.87
N SER A 626 32.57 -8.55 2.06
CA SER A 626 32.83 -7.56 1.02
C SER A 626 31.64 -7.44 0.05
N PHE A 627 31.54 -6.34 -0.68
CA PHE A 627 30.48 -6.18 -1.68
C PHE A 627 30.50 -7.29 -2.73
N GLU A 628 31.68 -7.69 -3.18
CA GLU A 628 31.89 -8.78 -4.14
C GLU A 628 31.42 -10.14 -3.60
N GLU A 629 31.74 -10.45 -2.35
CA GLU A 629 31.24 -11.67 -1.69
C GLU A 629 29.73 -11.65 -1.51
N PHE A 630 29.16 -10.50 -1.08
CA PHE A 630 27.72 -10.32 -0.96
C PHE A 630 27.03 -10.55 -2.31
N TRP A 631 27.51 -9.90 -3.35
CA TRP A 631 26.92 -10.02 -4.68
C TRP A 631 26.97 -11.44 -5.22
N ALA A 632 28.10 -12.12 -5.05
CA ALA A 632 28.27 -13.52 -5.46
C ALA A 632 27.39 -14.50 -4.67
N ARG A 633 27.00 -14.16 -3.44
CA ARG A 633 26.20 -15.01 -2.55
C ARG A 633 24.72 -14.66 -2.59
N GLY A 634 24.36 -13.50 -3.09
CA GLY A 634 22.99 -13.06 -3.31
C GLY A 634 22.28 -12.48 -2.10
N TYR A 635 22.65 -12.80 -0.86
CA TYR A 635 22.05 -12.22 0.33
C TYR A 635 22.97 -12.23 1.56
N VAL A 636 22.62 -11.43 2.54
CA VAL A 636 23.19 -11.39 3.89
C VAL A 636 22.06 -11.20 4.91
N LEU A 637 22.09 -12.00 6.00
CA LEU A 637 21.14 -11.94 7.10
C LEU A 637 21.86 -11.50 8.38
N PHE A 638 21.15 -10.76 9.22
CA PHE A 638 21.64 -10.21 10.48
C PHE A 638 21.00 -10.91 11.69
N PRO A 639 21.68 -10.90 12.82
CA PRO A 639 21.14 -11.48 14.04
C PRO A 639 19.99 -10.65 14.57
N VAL A 640 19.07 -11.34 15.26
CA VAL A 640 17.95 -10.75 16.00
C VAL A 640 18.17 -11.05 17.47
N ASP A 641 17.99 -10.05 18.37
CA ASP A 641 18.27 -10.24 19.77
C ASP A 641 17.02 -10.47 20.65
N GLN A 642 17.18 -10.79 21.94
CA GLN A 642 16.05 -11.17 22.84
C GLN A 642 15.11 -10.00 23.15
N ASP A 643 15.62 -8.75 23.18
CA ASP A 643 14.80 -7.61 23.51
C ASP A 643 13.85 -7.24 22.36
N ALA A 644 14.25 -7.48 21.08
CA ALA A 644 13.36 -7.31 19.95
C ALA A 644 12.18 -8.29 19.98
N ARG A 645 12.41 -9.55 20.43
CA ARG A 645 11.34 -10.56 20.63
C ARG A 645 10.42 -10.24 21.79
N ARG A 646 10.80 -9.29 22.65
CA ARG A 646 10.03 -8.82 23.80
C ARG A 646 9.50 -7.40 23.60
N TYR A 647 9.63 -6.86 22.39
CA TYR A 647 9.14 -5.53 22.10
C TYR A 647 7.66 -5.40 22.42
N ASN A 648 7.30 -4.33 23.12
CA ASN A 648 5.94 -4.05 23.56
C ASN A 648 5.57 -2.61 23.19
N TYR A 649 4.67 -2.46 22.24
CA TYR A 649 4.25 -1.15 21.72
C TYR A 649 3.66 -0.29 22.84
N LEU A 650 4.12 0.96 22.98
CA LEU A 650 3.77 1.92 24.04
C LEU A 650 4.08 1.42 25.47
N GLY A 651 4.92 0.40 25.64
CA GLY A 651 5.32 -0.11 26.95
C GLY A 651 6.03 0.92 27.80
N ASP A 652 6.91 1.74 27.23
CA ASP A 652 7.66 2.79 27.94
C ASP A 652 6.73 3.94 28.36
N PHE A 653 5.79 4.36 27.52
CA PHE A 653 4.76 5.32 27.90
C PHE A 653 3.94 4.81 29.10
N ARG A 654 3.50 3.53 29.08
CA ARG A 654 2.77 2.94 30.19
C ARG A 654 3.59 2.90 31.46
N ARG A 655 4.87 2.55 31.38
CA ARG A 655 5.76 2.49 32.53
C ARG A 655 5.89 3.84 33.23
N ASN A 656 6.13 4.88 32.45
CA ASN A 656 6.21 6.26 32.96
C ASN A 656 5.86 7.30 31.89
N PRO A 657 4.60 7.80 31.86
CA PRO A 657 4.16 8.75 30.85
C PRO A 657 4.77 10.15 30.99
N ILE A 658 5.40 10.46 32.14
CA ILE A 658 6.10 11.74 32.34
C ILE A 658 7.49 11.70 31.70
N VAL A 659 8.20 10.59 31.87
CA VAL A 659 9.55 10.39 31.27
C VAL A 659 9.45 10.05 29.79
N ASN A 660 8.42 9.31 29.39
CA ASN A 660 8.16 8.87 28.02
C ASN A 660 6.79 9.39 27.54
N PRO A 661 6.59 10.72 27.44
CA PRO A 661 5.31 11.26 26.96
C PRO A 661 5.10 10.90 25.48
N LEU A 662 3.84 10.85 25.07
CA LEU A 662 3.48 10.76 23.65
C LEU A 662 3.77 12.09 22.93
N GLY A 663 3.86 12.07 21.60
CA GLY A 663 4.07 13.27 20.77
C GLY A 663 2.85 14.19 20.63
N THR A 664 1.77 13.95 21.36
CA THR A 664 0.57 14.81 21.41
C THR A 664 0.82 16.12 22.17
N GLU A 665 -0.07 17.11 22.02
CA GLU A 665 0.04 18.40 22.77
C GLU A 665 0.02 18.18 24.30
N SER A 666 -0.74 17.20 24.77
CA SER A 666 -0.84 16.85 26.20
C SER A 666 0.25 15.90 26.70
N GLY A 667 1.03 15.30 25.83
CA GLY A 667 1.93 14.19 26.15
C GLY A 667 1.21 12.88 26.49
N LYS A 668 -0.12 12.83 26.34
CA LYS A 668 -1.01 11.70 26.65
C LYS A 668 -1.86 11.31 25.45
N ILE A 669 -2.64 10.25 25.60
CA ILE A 669 -3.67 9.86 24.61
C ILE A 669 -4.78 10.92 24.62
N GLU A 670 -5.06 11.51 23.46
CA GLU A 670 -6.11 12.54 23.34
C GLU A 670 -7.42 11.89 22.87
N ILE A 671 -8.31 11.62 23.82
CA ILE A 671 -9.69 11.18 23.54
C ILE A 671 -10.52 12.33 22.97
N PHE A 672 -10.19 13.56 23.37
CA PHE A 672 -10.69 14.80 22.78
C PHE A 672 -9.47 15.65 22.39
N SER A 673 -9.41 16.06 21.12
CA SER A 673 -8.33 16.91 20.62
C SER A 673 -8.77 18.38 20.51
N LYS A 674 -8.20 19.24 21.35
CA LYS A 674 -8.39 20.70 21.25
C LYS A 674 -7.90 21.26 19.93
N LYS A 675 -6.89 20.63 19.34
CA LYS A 675 -6.34 21.04 18.04
C LYS A 675 -7.36 20.83 16.93
N ILE A 676 -7.99 19.66 16.86
CA ILE A 676 -9.06 19.38 15.89
C ILE A 676 -10.26 20.28 16.14
N GLU A 677 -10.66 20.49 17.41
CA GLU A 677 -11.74 21.43 17.77
C GLU A 677 -11.50 22.82 17.17
N SER A 678 -10.25 23.29 17.19
CA SER A 678 -9.87 24.61 16.68
C SER A 678 -10.07 24.78 15.17
N TYR A 679 -10.11 23.69 14.40
CA TYR A 679 -10.32 23.71 12.95
C TYR A 679 -11.79 23.91 12.59
N LYS A 680 -12.72 23.62 13.50
CA LYS A 680 -14.17 23.77 13.33
C LYS A 680 -14.71 23.01 12.11
N TYR A 681 -14.18 21.82 11.85
CA TYR A 681 -14.67 20.97 10.79
C TYR A 681 -15.99 20.29 11.21
N ASP A 682 -17.00 20.42 10.37
CA ASP A 682 -18.33 19.83 10.58
C ASP A 682 -18.35 18.31 10.31
N ASP A 683 -17.39 17.82 9.55
CA ASP A 683 -17.24 16.43 9.11
C ASP A 683 -16.14 15.65 9.84
N CYS A 684 -15.44 16.28 10.81
CA CYS A 684 -14.49 15.63 11.70
C CYS A 684 -14.49 16.31 13.09
N PRO A 685 -15.40 15.90 14.00
CA PRO A 685 -15.47 16.40 15.36
C PRO A 685 -14.22 16.13 16.19
N ALA A 686 -14.08 16.82 17.31
CA ALA A 686 -12.92 16.78 18.17
C ALA A 686 -12.78 15.53 19.07
N HIS A 687 -13.68 14.57 18.95
CA HIS A 687 -13.65 13.24 19.58
C HIS A 687 -14.33 12.22 18.65
N PRO A 688 -14.12 10.91 18.84
CA PRO A 688 -14.80 9.91 18.02
C PRO A 688 -16.32 10.09 18.04
N THR A 689 -16.90 10.17 16.85
CA THR A 689 -18.33 10.43 16.64
C THR A 689 -18.83 9.57 15.49
N TRP A 690 -20.00 8.96 15.65
CA TRP A 690 -20.70 8.31 14.55
C TRP A 690 -21.33 9.36 13.65
N MET A 691 -20.99 9.33 12.39
CA MET A 691 -21.54 10.18 11.34
C MET A 691 -22.00 9.30 10.19
N GLU A 692 -23.22 9.55 9.71
CA GLU A 692 -23.80 8.77 8.62
C GLU A 692 -23.06 9.06 7.30
N PRO A 693 -22.51 8.04 6.63
CA PRO A 693 -21.95 8.22 5.29
C PRO A 693 -23.04 8.58 4.26
N THR A 694 -22.64 9.25 3.18
CA THR A 694 -23.53 9.57 2.06
C THR A 694 -24.09 8.29 1.40
N GLU A 695 -23.27 7.28 1.26
CA GLU A 695 -23.64 5.96 0.75
C GLU A 695 -23.37 4.89 1.82
N TRP A 696 -24.45 4.29 2.30
CA TRP A 696 -24.42 3.17 3.25
C TRP A 696 -25.78 2.46 3.32
N LEU A 697 -25.82 1.26 3.90
CA LEU A 697 -27.03 0.41 3.95
C LEU A 697 -28.19 0.97 4.78
N GLY A 698 -28.04 2.10 5.46
CA GLY A 698 -29.10 2.85 6.13
C GLY A 698 -29.58 4.09 5.39
N ALA A 699 -28.90 4.47 4.30
CA ALA A 699 -29.29 5.62 3.50
C ALA A 699 -30.50 5.29 2.60
N LYS A 700 -31.29 6.32 2.24
CA LYS A 700 -32.45 6.16 1.34
C LYS A 700 -32.08 5.52 0.00
N MET A 701 -30.87 5.77 -0.49
CA MET A 701 -30.42 5.18 -1.75
C MET A 701 -30.29 3.65 -1.71
N ALA A 702 -30.23 3.02 -0.55
CA ALA A 702 -30.24 1.56 -0.41
C ALA A 702 -31.54 0.91 -0.92
N GLU A 703 -32.61 1.67 -1.12
CA GLU A 703 -33.84 1.21 -1.78
C GLU A 703 -33.59 0.87 -3.26
N GLU A 704 -32.71 1.62 -3.94
CA GLU A 704 -32.32 1.42 -5.34
C GLU A 704 -31.03 0.61 -5.51
N TYR A 705 -30.05 0.84 -4.63
CA TYR A 705 -28.73 0.20 -4.62
C TYR A 705 -28.56 -0.60 -3.33
N PRO A 706 -29.15 -1.81 -3.23
CA PRO A 706 -29.35 -2.51 -1.96
C PRO A 706 -28.11 -3.22 -1.39
N PHE A 707 -26.98 -3.19 -2.09
CA PHE A 707 -25.77 -3.85 -1.63
C PHE A 707 -24.66 -2.84 -1.34
N ALA A 708 -24.00 -3.01 -0.20
CA ALA A 708 -22.71 -2.35 0.03
C ALA A 708 -21.61 -3.07 -0.75
N LEU A 709 -20.76 -2.33 -1.46
CA LEU A 709 -19.59 -2.84 -2.15
C LEU A 709 -18.36 -2.77 -1.25
N LEU A 710 -17.64 -3.88 -1.11
CA LEU A 710 -16.31 -3.93 -0.53
C LEU A 710 -15.27 -4.18 -1.63
N THR A 711 -14.15 -3.44 -1.57
CA THR A 711 -13.02 -3.54 -2.49
C THR A 711 -11.80 -4.08 -1.76
N SER A 712 -11.87 -5.32 -1.28
CA SER A 712 -10.79 -5.94 -0.51
C SER A 712 -9.60 -6.35 -1.39
N LYS A 713 -8.42 -6.56 -0.75
CA LYS A 713 -7.23 -7.08 -1.44
C LYS A 713 -7.49 -8.48 -2.01
N SER A 714 -7.14 -8.69 -3.29
CA SER A 714 -7.07 -10.03 -3.88
C SER A 714 -5.91 -10.84 -3.29
N ARG A 715 -6.09 -12.16 -3.16
CA ARG A 715 -5.02 -13.11 -2.87
C ARG A 715 -4.06 -13.31 -4.06
N TYR A 716 -4.51 -13.02 -5.27
CA TYR A 716 -3.83 -13.39 -6.52
C TYR A 716 -3.06 -12.24 -7.18
N ARG A 717 -3.11 -11.04 -6.61
CA ARG A 717 -2.40 -9.86 -7.11
C ARG A 717 -2.14 -8.83 -5.99
N LEU A 718 -1.29 -7.86 -6.29
CA LEU A 718 -1.07 -6.68 -5.46
C LEU A 718 -1.58 -5.45 -6.20
N HIS A 719 -2.72 -4.89 -5.75
CA HIS A 719 -3.44 -3.85 -6.48
C HIS A 719 -3.64 -4.28 -7.94
N SER A 720 -3.09 -3.54 -8.92
CA SER A 720 -3.15 -3.89 -10.33
C SER A 720 -1.95 -4.70 -10.85
N GLN A 721 -0.98 -5.03 -10.00
CA GLN A 721 0.15 -5.88 -10.38
C GLN A 721 -0.29 -7.34 -10.48
N LEU A 722 0.19 -8.05 -11.49
CA LEU A 722 -0.12 -9.45 -11.79
C LEU A 722 -1.54 -9.70 -12.32
N ASP A 723 -2.34 -8.67 -12.60
CA ASP A 723 -3.72 -8.82 -13.09
C ASP A 723 -3.80 -9.69 -14.37
N SER A 724 -2.89 -9.47 -15.31
CA SER A 724 -2.82 -10.21 -16.59
C SER A 724 -1.97 -11.49 -16.52
N THR A 725 -1.65 -12.01 -15.34
CA THR A 725 -0.87 -13.26 -15.17
C THR A 725 -1.78 -14.47 -14.95
N ALA A 726 -1.26 -15.66 -15.23
CA ALA A 726 -2.02 -16.91 -15.12
C ALA A 726 -2.63 -17.13 -13.73
N SER A 727 -1.95 -16.71 -12.66
CA SER A 727 -2.45 -16.86 -11.28
C SER A 727 -3.72 -16.05 -11.02
N ASN A 728 -3.80 -14.81 -11.51
CA ASN A 728 -4.99 -13.99 -11.37
C ASN A 728 -6.11 -14.45 -12.33
N LEU A 729 -5.77 -14.71 -13.60
CA LEU A 729 -6.72 -15.17 -14.59
C LEU A 729 -7.40 -16.50 -14.20
N PHE A 730 -6.69 -17.36 -13.46
CA PHE A 730 -7.28 -18.59 -12.91
C PHE A 730 -8.40 -18.32 -11.91
N ALA A 731 -8.35 -17.21 -11.17
CA ALA A 731 -9.38 -16.82 -10.21
C ALA A 731 -10.60 -16.14 -10.84
N ASN A 732 -10.49 -15.70 -12.10
CA ASN A 732 -11.56 -15.04 -12.82
C ASN A 732 -12.68 -16.03 -13.22
N VAL A 733 -13.88 -15.51 -13.43
CA VAL A 733 -15.05 -16.25 -13.93
C VAL A 733 -15.44 -15.67 -15.27
N GLU A 734 -15.48 -16.49 -16.32
CA GLU A 734 -15.70 -16.05 -17.71
C GLU A 734 -14.77 -14.87 -18.10
N ASP A 735 -13.48 -14.96 -17.70
CA ASP A 735 -12.43 -13.94 -17.85
C ASP A 735 -12.67 -12.61 -17.09
N ARG A 736 -13.66 -12.54 -16.22
CA ARG A 736 -14.03 -11.32 -15.45
C ARG A 736 -13.63 -11.47 -13.99
N GLU A 737 -13.32 -10.33 -13.37
CA GLU A 737 -13.13 -10.25 -11.92
C GLU A 737 -14.36 -10.79 -11.19
N PRO A 738 -14.19 -11.58 -10.13
CA PRO A 738 -15.32 -12.13 -9.41
C PRO A 738 -16.07 -11.07 -8.60
N VAL A 739 -17.41 -11.12 -8.66
CA VAL A 739 -18.28 -10.55 -7.63
C VAL A 739 -18.73 -11.67 -6.70
N TRP A 740 -18.40 -11.55 -5.42
CA TRP A 740 -18.84 -12.47 -4.37
C TRP A 740 -20.20 -12.04 -3.85
N ILE A 741 -21.14 -12.98 -3.79
CA ILE A 741 -22.52 -12.73 -3.37
C ILE A 741 -23.03 -13.82 -2.45
N HIS A 742 -23.79 -13.43 -1.42
CA HIS A 742 -24.39 -14.38 -0.47
C HIS A 742 -25.46 -15.27 -1.14
N PRO A 743 -25.60 -16.57 -0.76
CA PRO A 743 -26.58 -17.47 -1.36
C PRO A 743 -28.02 -16.95 -1.37
N ASP A 744 -28.46 -16.31 -0.28
CA ASP A 744 -29.82 -15.74 -0.19
C ASP A 744 -30.04 -14.58 -1.16
N ALA A 745 -29.02 -13.77 -1.39
CA ALA A 745 -29.07 -12.67 -2.36
C ALA A 745 -29.03 -13.22 -3.80
N ALA A 746 -28.12 -14.14 -4.07
CA ALA A 746 -28.00 -14.82 -5.36
C ALA A 746 -29.32 -15.48 -5.77
N LYS A 747 -29.95 -16.21 -4.85
CA LYS A 747 -31.25 -16.84 -5.07
C LYS A 747 -32.36 -15.84 -5.44
N LYS A 748 -32.40 -14.70 -4.77
CA LYS A 748 -33.37 -13.61 -5.06
C LYS A 748 -33.17 -13.02 -6.45
N LEU A 749 -31.94 -12.93 -6.91
CA LEU A 749 -31.55 -12.36 -8.20
C LEU A 749 -31.50 -13.40 -9.32
N GLY A 750 -31.75 -14.68 -9.03
CA GLY A 750 -31.65 -15.76 -10.02
C GLY A 750 -30.22 -16.06 -10.50
N LEU A 751 -29.23 -15.76 -9.67
CA LEU A 751 -27.79 -15.93 -9.97
C LEU A 751 -27.25 -17.23 -9.36
N LYS A 752 -26.23 -17.78 -10.02
CA LYS A 752 -25.44 -18.93 -9.56
C LYS A 752 -23.95 -18.69 -9.84
N SER A 753 -23.09 -19.42 -9.16
CA SER A 753 -21.65 -19.38 -9.47
C SER A 753 -21.41 -19.80 -10.92
N GLY A 754 -20.55 -19.03 -11.61
CA GLY A 754 -20.26 -19.18 -13.03
C GLY A 754 -21.09 -18.28 -13.95
N ASP A 755 -22.17 -17.67 -13.49
CA ASP A 755 -22.89 -16.64 -14.25
C ASP A 755 -22.05 -15.36 -14.34
N VAL A 756 -22.42 -14.45 -15.25
CA VAL A 756 -21.94 -13.07 -15.29
C VAL A 756 -23.06 -12.14 -14.82
N ALA A 757 -22.70 -11.13 -14.05
CA ALA A 757 -23.64 -10.13 -13.59
C ALA A 757 -23.15 -8.71 -13.92
N LYS A 758 -24.09 -7.81 -14.21
CA LYS A 758 -23.88 -6.38 -14.30
C LYS A 758 -24.03 -5.78 -12.91
N VAL A 759 -22.94 -5.19 -12.43
CA VAL A 759 -22.90 -4.46 -11.16
C VAL A 759 -22.92 -2.97 -11.46
N THR A 760 -23.86 -2.23 -10.88
CA THR A 760 -24.09 -0.81 -11.21
C THR A 760 -24.11 0.04 -9.95
N SER A 761 -23.40 1.15 -9.98
CA SER A 761 -23.51 2.27 -9.03
C SER A 761 -24.07 3.50 -9.74
N ARG A 762 -24.12 4.63 -9.02
CA ARG A 762 -24.50 5.92 -9.64
C ARG A 762 -23.47 6.43 -10.65
N ARG A 763 -22.24 5.90 -10.65
CA ARG A 763 -21.11 6.40 -11.46
C ARG A 763 -20.89 5.60 -12.73
N GLY A 764 -21.21 4.32 -12.70
CA GLY A 764 -21.01 3.45 -13.86
C GLY A 764 -21.42 2.01 -13.58
N SER A 765 -21.12 1.16 -14.54
CA SER A 765 -21.43 -0.28 -14.48
C SER A 765 -20.22 -1.11 -14.90
N VAL A 766 -20.11 -2.30 -14.30
CA VAL A 766 -19.11 -3.29 -14.66
C VAL A 766 -19.76 -4.66 -14.87
N LEU A 767 -19.17 -5.50 -15.71
CA LEU A 767 -19.46 -6.93 -15.75
C LEU A 767 -18.50 -7.66 -14.81
N ALA A 768 -19.03 -8.54 -13.98
CA ALA A 768 -18.25 -9.36 -13.06
C ALA A 768 -18.76 -10.81 -13.03
N GLY A 769 -17.84 -11.75 -12.88
CA GLY A 769 -18.19 -13.17 -12.78
C GLY A 769 -18.73 -13.53 -11.39
N VAL A 770 -19.80 -14.27 -11.30
CA VAL A 770 -20.50 -14.54 -10.02
C VAL A 770 -19.84 -15.70 -9.26
N ILE A 771 -19.49 -15.43 -8.00
CA ILE A 771 -19.15 -16.45 -7.01
C ILE A 771 -20.14 -16.38 -5.86
N VAL A 772 -20.96 -17.44 -5.69
CA VAL A 772 -21.90 -17.55 -4.58
C VAL A 772 -21.20 -18.15 -3.37
N THR A 773 -21.21 -17.44 -2.24
CA THR A 773 -20.51 -17.84 -1.00
C THR A 773 -21.20 -17.33 0.25
N ASP A 774 -21.21 -18.13 1.32
CA ASP A 774 -21.70 -17.76 2.65
C ASP A 774 -20.66 -17.02 3.50
N ARG A 775 -19.49 -16.76 2.94
CA ARG A 775 -18.42 -15.99 3.58
C ARG A 775 -18.67 -14.48 3.63
N ILE A 776 -19.82 -14.02 3.19
CA ILE A 776 -20.16 -12.60 3.16
C ILE A 776 -21.58 -12.37 3.68
N ARG A 777 -21.85 -11.17 4.17
CA ARG A 777 -23.21 -10.74 4.58
C ARG A 777 -24.19 -10.75 3.40
N PRO A 778 -25.49 -11.01 3.64
CA PRO A 778 -26.51 -11.01 2.57
C PRO A 778 -26.75 -9.67 1.87
N ASP A 779 -26.37 -8.55 2.49
CA ASP A 779 -26.55 -7.18 2.02
C ASP A 779 -25.24 -6.53 1.55
N THR A 780 -24.21 -7.35 1.33
CA THR A 780 -22.87 -6.90 0.97
C THR A 780 -22.33 -7.76 -0.17
N VAL A 781 -21.55 -7.15 -1.06
CA VAL A 781 -20.83 -7.84 -2.14
C VAL A 781 -19.38 -7.43 -2.17
N VAL A 782 -18.51 -8.28 -2.74
CA VAL A 782 -17.09 -8.00 -2.90
C VAL A 782 -16.73 -8.07 -4.37
N ILE A 783 -16.04 -7.04 -4.86
CA ILE A 783 -15.19 -7.10 -6.06
C ILE A 783 -13.79 -6.74 -5.58
N HIS A 784 -12.81 -7.61 -5.80
CA HIS A 784 -11.46 -7.36 -5.32
C HIS A 784 -10.81 -6.20 -6.05
N HIS A 785 -10.20 -5.30 -5.27
CA HIS A 785 -9.51 -4.12 -5.77
C HIS A 785 -8.39 -4.46 -6.77
N GLY A 786 -8.31 -3.67 -7.85
CA GLY A 786 -7.17 -3.65 -8.75
C GLY A 786 -7.38 -4.34 -10.11
N GLY A 787 -8.59 -4.81 -10.43
CA GLY A 787 -8.94 -5.27 -11.79
C GLY A 787 -8.67 -4.19 -12.83
N TRP A 788 -8.05 -4.56 -13.98
CA TRP A 788 -7.74 -3.57 -15.01
C TRP A 788 -8.98 -3.10 -15.74
N TYR A 789 -9.07 -1.80 -15.96
CA TYR A 789 -10.15 -1.16 -16.71
C TYR A 789 -10.14 -1.60 -18.17
N SER A 790 -11.22 -2.26 -18.60
CA SER A 790 -11.45 -2.76 -19.97
C SER A 790 -12.87 -2.43 -20.43
N PRO A 791 -13.16 -1.18 -20.81
CA PRO A 791 -14.50 -0.79 -21.25
C PRO A 791 -14.78 -1.23 -22.68
N GLU A 792 -16.07 -1.32 -23.06
CA GLU A 792 -16.50 -1.54 -24.44
C GLU A 792 -15.88 -0.51 -25.41
N GLU A 793 -15.87 0.76 -25.02
CA GLU A 793 -15.29 1.85 -25.80
C GLU A 793 -14.21 2.59 -24.98
N LEU A 794 -12.96 2.20 -25.19
CA LEU A 794 -11.84 2.85 -24.52
C LEU A 794 -11.70 4.32 -24.94
N GLY A 795 -11.66 5.23 -23.98
CA GLY A 795 -11.57 6.67 -24.22
C GLY A 795 -12.92 7.40 -24.07
N GLU A 796 -14.04 6.69 -24.10
CA GLU A 796 -15.36 7.29 -23.84
C GLU A 796 -15.74 7.13 -22.35
N GLU A 797 -16.49 8.10 -21.86
CA GLU A 797 -16.96 8.13 -20.47
C GLU A 797 -18.30 7.42 -20.35
N GLY A 798 -18.52 6.70 -19.24
CA GLY A 798 -19.81 6.08 -18.95
C GLY A 798 -20.06 4.76 -19.70
N THR A 799 -19.10 4.28 -20.48
CA THR A 799 -19.22 2.98 -21.14
C THR A 799 -19.12 1.83 -20.13
N LEU A 800 -19.70 0.68 -20.47
CA LEU A 800 -19.66 -0.49 -19.61
C LEU A 800 -18.24 -1.05 -19.54
N ASP A 801 -17.71 -1.22 -18.32
CA ASP A 801 -16.48 -1.97 -18.12
C ASP A 801 -16.80 -3.48 -18.15
N VAL A 802 -16.12 -4.21 -19.02
CA VAL A 802 -16.41 -5.64 -19.24
C VAL A 802 -15.50 -6.59 -18.46
N HIS A 803 -14.59 -6.05 -17.63
CA HIS A 803 -13.63 -6.86 -16.85
C HIS A 803 -13.91 -6.90 -15.34
N GLY A 804 -14.56 -5.88 -14.78
CA GLY A 804 -14.84 -5.79 -13.34
C GLY A 804 -13.93 -4.85 -12.56
N CYS A 805 -13.49 -3.75 -13.20
CA CYS A 805 -12.74 -2.69 -12.53
C CYS A 805 -13.60 -2.02 -11.44
N ASP A 806 -13.31 -2.31 -10.18
CA ASP A 806 -14.06 -1.85 -9.01
C ASP A 806 -14.18 -0.32 -8.94
N ASN A 807 -13.19 0.42 -9.42
CA ASN A 807 -13.18 1.89 -9.35
C ASN A 807 -14.13 2.60 -10.33
N VAL A 808 -14.71 1.90 -11.30
CA VAL A 808 -15.85 2.39 -12.07
C VAL A 808 -17.07 2.61 -11.18
N LEU A 809 -17.15 1.87 -10.06
CA LEU A 809 -18.28 1.88 -9.14
C LEU A 809 -18.07 2.79 -7.93
N THR A 810 -16.83 2.99 -7.48
CA THR A 810 -16.51 3.64 -6.20
C THR A 810 -16.70 5.16 -6.23
N ILE A 811 -16.97 5.75 -5.06
CA ILE A 811 -17.26 7.18 -4.93
C ILE A 811 -15.99 7.99 -4.65
N ASP A 812 -15.74 9.06 -5.41
CA ASP A 812 -14.63 10.00 -5.24
C ASP A 812 -15.06 11.28 -4.48
N ILE A 813 -15.17 11.18 -3.16
CA ILE A 813 -15.33 12.31 -2.25
C ILE A 813 -14.26 12.26 -1.15
N PRO A 814 -13.95 13.38 -0.48
CA PRO A 814 -13.06 13.33 0.67
C PRO A 814 -13.69 12.57 1.84
N SER A 815 -12.87 11.83 2.61
CA SER A 815 -13.31 11.23 3.87
C SER A 815 -13.79 12.28 4.87
N SER A 816 -13.07 13.37 5.00
CA SER A 816 -13.39 14.60 5.72
C SER A 816 -12.44 15.72 5.30
N LYS A 817 -12.68 16.95 5.79
CA LYS A 817 -11.77 18.10 5.66
C LYS A 817 -10.45 17.91 6.40
N LEU A 818 -10.37 16.97 7.35
CA LEU A 818 -9.14 16.71 8.08
C LEU A 818 -8.13 15.96 7.20
N SER A 819 -8.49 14.81 6.64
CA SER A 819 -7.53 13.96 5.94
C SER A 819 -7.68 13.91 4.42
N CYS A 820 -8.86 14.23 3.88
CA CYS A 820 -9.16 14.08 2.46
C CYS A 820 -8.78 12.68 1.92
N GLY A 821 -8.90 11.64 2.74
CA GLY A 821 -8.60 10.27 2.37
C GLY A 821 -9.61 9.69 1.38
N ASN A 822 -9.29 8.53 0.82
CA ASN A 822 -10.18 7.81 -0.08
C ASN A 822 -11.35 7.15 0.66
N VAL A 823 -12.44 6.87 -0.06
CA VAL A 823 -13.68 6.35 0.53
C VAL A 823 -14.28 5.17 -0.24
N ALA A 824 -13.44 4.38 -0.87
CA ALA A 824 -13.81 3.26 -1.74
C ALA A 824 -14.86 2.29 -1.10
N ASN A 825 -14.78 2.07 0.22
CA ASN A 825 -15.70 1.20 0.95
C ASN A 825 -17.01 1.90 1.41
N SER A 826 -17.25 3.14 0.98
CA SER A 826 -18.55 3.84 1.15
C SER A 826 -19.31 3.87 -0.18
N THR A 827 -19.50 2.71 -0.81
CA THR A 827 -20.14 2.60 -2.12
C THR A 827 -21.31 1.63 -2.07
N GLN A 828 -22.42 2.01 -2.71
CA GLN A 828 -23.58 1.14 -2.89
C GLN A 828 -23.81 0.79 -4.35
N VAL A 829 -24.26 -0.47 -4.57
CA VAL A 829 -24.50 -1.03 -5.91
C VAL A 829 -25.80 -1.82 -5.97
N LYS A 830 -26.31 -1.98 -7.20
CA LYS A 830 -27.29 -3.01 -7.57
C LYS A 830 -26.65 -4.02 -8.50
N ILE A 831 -27.25 -5.20 -8.57
CA ILE A 831 -26.75 -6.32 -9.35
C ILE A 831 -27.89 -6.90 -10.17
N GLU A 832 -27.61 -7.14 -11.44
CA GLU A 832 -28.55 -7.73 -12.40
C GLU A 832 -27.81 -8.84 -13.17
N ARG A 833 -28.54 -9.91 -13.54
CA ARG A 833 -27.99 -10.97 -14.38
C ARG A 833 -27.65 -10.41 -15.76
N TRP A 834 -26.53 -10.84 -16.33
CA TRP A 834 -26.14 -10.52 -17.70
C TRP A 834 -26.42 -11.71 -18.60
N ASP A 835 -27.24 -11.52 -19.61
CA ASP A 835 -27.66 -12.57 -20.53
C ASP A 835 -27.25 -12.29 -21.99
N ASP A 836 -26.61 -11.14 -22.26
CA ASP A 836 -26.11 -10.73 -23.57
C ASP A 836 -24.72 -11.36 -23.86
N GLU A 837 -24.25 -11.21 -25.09
CA GLU A 837 -22.92 -11.66 -25.52
C GLU A 837 -21.81 -10.98 -24.69
N LEU A 838 -20.73 -11.73 -24.43
CA LEU A 838 -19.60 -11.25 -23.65
C LEU A 838 -18.50 -10.72 -24.57
N GLU A 839 -18.21 -9.43 -24.44
CA GLU A 839 -17.10 -8.80 -25.12
C GLU A 839 -15.74 -9.29 -24.58
N PRO A 840 -14.69 -9.37 -25.45
CA PRO A 840 -13.36 -9.80 -25.04
C PRO A 840 -12.68 -8.77 -24.12
N ILE A 841 -11.82 -9.26 -23.22
CA ILE A 841 -11.02 -8.38 -22.33
C ILE A 841 -9.84 -7.78 -23.09
N MET A 842 -9.93 -6.50 -23.42
CA MET A 842 -8.92 -5.79 -24.21
C MET A 842 -7.79 -5.18 -23.34
N ALA A 843 -7.94 -5.17 -22.00
CA ALA A 843 -6.92 -4.65 -21.11
C ALA A 843 -5.61 -5.46 -21.14
N HIS A 844 -5.67 -6.77 -21.43
CA HIS A 844 -4.51 -7.66 -21.35
C HIS A 844 -3.75 -7.83 -22.68
N VAL A 845 -4.09 -7.08 -23.72
CA VAL A 845 -3.44 -7.16 -25.03
C VAL A 845 -2.76 -5.84 -25.41
N GLN A 846 -1.98 -5.84 -26.51
CA GLN A 846 -1.37 -4.62 -27.02
C GLN A 846 -2.45 -3.63 -27.48
N PRO A 847 -2.28 -2.31 -27.28
CA PRO A 847 -3.17 -1.31 -27.86
C PRO A 847 -3.01 -1.27 -29.39
N LYS A 848 -3.97 -0.61 -30.07
CA LYS A 848 -3.89 -0.38 -31.50
C LYS A 848 -2.63 0.44 -31.81
N THR A 849 -1.83 -0.04 -32.77
CA THR A 849 -0.63 0.64 -33.23
C THR A 849 -0.70 0.86 -34.73
N VAL A 850 -0.08 1.93 -35.19
CA VAL A 850 0.06 2.28 -36.63
C VAL A 850 1.51 2.65 -36.93
N ARG A 851 1.91 2.64 -38.18
CA ARG A 851 3.21 3.17 -38.63
C ARG A 851 3.19 4.69 -38.65
N ALA A 852 4.36 5.29 -38.61
CA ALA A 852 4.47 6.77 -38.67
C ALA A 852 3.96 7.35 -39.99
N ASP A 853 4.02 6.56 -41.07
CA ASP A 853 3.65 6.93 -42.42
C ASP A 853 2.16 6.63 -42.76
N ASP A 854 1.45 5.92 -41.85
CA ASP A 854 0.02 5.61 -41.97
C ASP A 854 -0.83 6.73 -41.31
#